data_c58ff62a78c610fa7dcff836b92f1424
#
_entry.id   c58ff62a78c610fa7dcff836b92f1424
#
_cell.length_a   1.000
_cell.length_b   1.000
_cell.length_c   1.000
_cell.angle_alpha   90.00
_cell.angle_beta   90.00
_cell.angle_gamma   90.00
#
_symmetry.space_group_name_H-M   'P 1'
#
loop_
_entity.id
_entity.type
_entity.pdbx_description
1 polymer ?
#
loop_
_entity_poly.entity_id
_entity_poly.type
_entity_poly.pdbx_seq_one_letter_code
_entity_poly.pdbx_strand_id
1 'polypeptide(L)'
;MSTTRDTGQVYALLSDGTTVEIRPATRDDFEAVKAMHEAMSPNSNHMRFFNFSRLACDTEARRICWDPTPGNVTLLALADGTVAGCASYAGTAPGVAEVAFAVADNMHHRGIATLLLEHLVSWARSHQITTFTAQTLPENQAMLNVFADAGLPVDRHYADGIYDLTFPLPRDGMPAALDSTALDSTAMDSYLTAVAEREGRAELASLRHVLAPESVVVIGASRRPGTIGRSILDNIAAGGYAGRVYVVNPRARQIRGERCLTSILDLPEPADLAVIAVPAAAVLDVAEQCGQRGVLALVVITSGLDVAACADLLAVCRRHGMRLVGPDCFGVAVPGIGLDATFAASRPRPGVAGLVMQSGGLGFALMDQLSRLDIGISSFASVGHKLDVSSNDLLLWWEHDGVTKVAVLYIESFGNPRKFARTARRVGATMPVLTVHDGRSAADQALFEQAGVITTSGLGELIEATALLATQPVPAGRTVAIVSNVGSAGRLAADACTDRGLTVYRPHGPTRRRLRALARGPHPSPVGTDPVDTGSFDTGTTVSEQDYRQCLELLAADDEVDAIIALVLSTGATGDLVSAIVHADVRIPLAAVLLNQPESVRLLPRPAAQTRIPAYNYPEAAVGALARAAGYGAWRAQPRGQLPDLPDINPEQARTLAREFLRQAPAGGWLPAGAAADLLGCYGITLGDPAAATEVTVRVTADRTFGPLVVLGIGGASSARLTPLTDTDAENLIRSVRPAPPRPEGRPAAELRDLLLRVARLADDLPEVTDLDLAGPDGTVVANARIKLEHYESQDPFLRKLS
;
A
#
# COMPACT_ATOMS: atom_id res chain seq x y z
N MET A 1 -10.88 -21.90 22.18
CA MET A 1 -11.84 -22.02 21.07
C MET A 1 -13.13 -21.36 21.53
N SER A 2 -13.27 -20.08 21.28
CA SER A 2 -14.52 -19.34 21.47
C SER A 2 -14.94 -18.90 20.08
N THR A 3 -15.99 -19.50 19.56
CA THR A 3 -16.67 -19.06 18.33
C THR A 3 -17.29 -17.70 18.62
N THR A 4 -16.55 -16.62 18.37
CA THR A 4 -17.15 -15.32 18.18
C THR A 4 -18.03 -15.43 16.94
N ARG A 5 -19.35 -15.43 17.13
CA ARG A 5 -20.29 -15.22 16.04
C ARG A 5 -19.88 -13.91 15.38
N ASP A 6 -19.57 -13.96 14.09
CA ASP A 6 -19.39 -12.79 13.26
C ASP A 6 -20.70 -12.02 13.30
N THR A 7 -20.76 -10.95 14.07
CA THR A 7 -21.98 -10.15 14.29
C THR A 7 -22.29 -9.25 13.09
N GLY A 8 -21.52 -9.32 12.02
CA GLY A 8 -21.61 -8.42 10.87
C GLY A 8 -21.30 -6.95 11.23
N GLN A 9 -20.70 -6.70 12.39
CA GLN A 9 -20.32 -5.38 12.87
C GLN A 9 -18.99 -4.95 12.27
N VAL A 10 -18.96 -3.76 11.64
CA VAL A 10 -17.78 -3.19 10.97
C VAL A 10 -17.61 -1.74 11.39
N TYR A 11 -16.38 -1.27 11.53
CA TYR A 11 -16.06 0.14 11.71
C TYR A 11 -15.46 0.72 10.43
N ALA A 12 -15.90 1.92 10.05
CA ALA A 12 -15.41 2.60 8.85
C ALA A 12 -15.31 4.11 9.09
N LEU A 13 -14.55 4.79 8.22
CA LEU A 13 -14.37 6.25 8.30
C LEU A 13 -15.33 6.97 7.36
N LEU A 14 -15.92 8.05 7.85
CA LEU A 14 -16.64 9.05 7.07
C LEU A 14 -15.65 9.97 6.34
N SER A 15 -16.15 10.75 5.39
CA SER A 15 -15.33 11.67 4.58
C SER A 15 -14.53 12.71 5.38
N ASP A 16 -14.97 13.03 6.59
CA ASP A 16 -14.31 13.96 7.52
C ASP A 16 -13.35 13.25 8.49
N GLY A 17 -13.15 11.93 8.34
CA GLY A 17 -12.32 11.13 9.23
C GLY A 17 -13.01 10.62 10.49
N THR A 18 -14.28 10.92 10.71
CA THR A 18 -15.05 10.39 11.84
C THR A 18 -15.29 8.89 11.66
N THR A 19 -15.10 8.11 12.73
CA THR A 19 -15.39 6.68 12.74
C THR A 19 -16.87 6.43 12.97
N VAL A 20 -17.46 5.53 12.20
CA VAL A 20 -18.82 5.01 12.41
C VAL A 20 -18.82 3.50 12.49
N GLU A 21 -19.73 2.98 13.32
CA GLU A 21 -20.04 1.56 13.37
C GLU A 21 -21.14 1.25 12.36
N ILE A 22 -20.95 0.20 11.56
CA ILE A 22 -21.98 -0.32 10.66
C ILE A 22 -22.31 -1.74 11.06
N ARG A 23 -23.57 -2.03 11.24
CA ARG A 23 -24.07 -3.36 11.59
C ARG A 23 -25.52 -3.57 11.17
N PRO A 24 -25.97 -4.83 11.07
CA PRO A 24 -27.38 -5.13 10.91
C PRO A 24 -28.23 -4.55 12.04
N ALA A 25 -29.42 -4.09 11.68
CA ALA A 25 -30.43 -3.66 12.65
C ALA A 25 -30.93 -4.85 13.47
N THR A 26 -31.21 -4.62 14.74
CA THR A 26 -31.76 -5.59 15.69
C THR A 26 -33.05 -5.05 16.32
N ARG A 27 -33.79 -5.91 17.05
CA ARG A 27 -35.01 -5.49 17.76
C ARG A 27 -34.72 -4.42 18.82
N ASP A 28 -33.55 -4.47 19.43
CA ASP A 28 -33.15 -3.54 20.49
C ASP A 28 -32.94 -2.11 19.97
N ASP A 29 -32.77 -1.94 18.66
CA ASP A 29 -32.52 -0.65 18.01
C ASP A 29 -33.83 0.16 17.75
N PHE A 30 -35.00 -0.41 18.00
CA PHE A 30 -36.28 0.18 17.65
C PHE A 30 -36.44 1.62 18.13
N GLU A 31 -36.25 1.86 19.43
CA GLU A 31 -36.39 3.19 20.00
C GLU A 31 -35.40 4.19 19.45
N ALA A 32 -34.16 3.75 19.20
CA ALA A 32 -33.09 4.60 18.62
C ALA A 32 -33.38 4.94 17.15
N VAL A 33 -33.79 3.98 16.34
CA VAL A 33 -34.20 4.19 14.94
C VAL A 33 -35.44 5.08 14.85
N LYS A 34 -36.44 4.86 15.69
CA LYS A 34 -37.63 5.71 15.77
C LYS A 34 -37.25 7.14 16.14
N ALA A 35 -36.46 7.33 17.18
CA ALA A 35 -36.01 8.65 17.62
C ALA A 35 -35.21 9.39 16.52
N MET A 36 -34.37 8.69 15.76
CA MET A 36 -33.67 9.26 14.59
C MET A 36 -34.70 9.79 13.56
N HIS A 37 -35.67 8.99 13.15
CA HIS A 37 -36.67 9.42 12.17
C HIS A 37 -37.55 10.57 12.68
N GLU A 38 -37.94 10.56 13.97
CA GLU A 38 -38.73 11.65 14.59
C GLU A 38 -37.95 12.96 14.70
N ALA A 39 -36.61 12.89 14.83
CA ALA A 39 -35.71 14.05 14.89
C ALA A 39 -35.44 14.68 13.52
N MET A 40 -35.70 13.94 12.42
CA MET A 40 -35.51 14.45 11.06
C MET A 40 -36.47 15.62 10.77
N SER A 41 -35.97 16.57 9.98
CA SER A 41 -36.82 17.70 9.51
C SER A 41 -38.00 17.22 8.70
N PRO A 42 -39.11 18.02 8.63
CA PRO A 42 -40.24 17.69 7.77
C PRO A 42 -39.83 17.47 6.30
N ASN A 43 -38.81 18.20 5.83
CA ASN A 43 -38.32 18.06 4.47
C ASN A 43 -37.59 16.71 4.28
N SER A 44 -36.71 16.30 5.19
CA SER A 44 -36.05 15.01 5.14
C SER A 44 -37.01 13.84 5.23
N ASN A 45 -38.02 13.94 6.07
CA ASN A 45 -39.11 12.95 6.16
C ASN A 45 -39.94 12.89 4.87
N HIS A 46 -40.25 14.04 4.24
CA HIS A 46 -40.93 14.07 2.95
C HIS A 46 -40.11 13.40 1.84
N MET A 47 -38.78 13.73 1.76
CA MET A 47 -37.88 13.10 0.79
C MET A 47 -37.79 11.58 0.96
N ARG A 48 -37.92 11.06 2.18
CA ARG A 48 -37.84 9.62 2.48
C ARG A 48 -39.15 8.87 2.30
N PHE A 49 -40.30 9.45 2.77
CA PHE A 49 -41.56 8.75 2.87
C PHE A 49 -42.59 9.21 1.84
N PHE A 50 -42.28 10.21 1.02
CA PHE A 50 -43.21 10.87 0.09
C PHE A 50 -44.47 11.42 0.78
N ASN A 51 -44.45 11.54 2.12
CA ASN A 51 -45.52 12.07 2.94
C ASN A 51 -44.95 12.79 4.19
N PHE A 52 -45.84 13.51 4.92
CA PHE A 52 -45.49 14.29 6.13
C PHE A 52 -46.03 13.65 7.43
N SER A 53 -46.39 12.35 7.43
CA SER A 53 -47.02 11.72 8.57
C SER A 53 -46.01 11.15 9.58
N ARG A 54 -46.11 11.54 10.86
CA ARG A 54 -45.32 10.95 11.96
C ARG A 54 -45.65 9.47 12.24
N LEU A 55 -46.81 8.97 11.85
CA LEU A 55 -47.16 7.54 11.92
C LEU A 55 -46.25 6.69 11.02
N ALA A 56 -45.64 7.30 9.99
CA ALA A 56 -44.67 6.62 9.13
C ALA A 56 -43.41 6.25 9.86
N CYS A 57 -42.95 7.06 10.83
CA CYS A 57 -41.72 6.81 11.59
C CYS A 57 -41.78 5.54 12.44
N ASP A 58 -42.92 5.33 13.16
CA ASP A 58 -43.11 4.11 13.98
C ASP A 58 -43.26 2.85 13.11
N THR A 59 -44.01 2.96 12.01
CA THR A 59 -44.18 1.85 11.07
C THR A 59 -42.86 1.44 10.42
N GLU A 60 -42.04 2.44 10.00
CA GLU A 60 -40.76 2.18 9.38
C GLU A 60 -39.74 1.62 10.39
N ALA A 61 -39.66 2.17 11.59
CA ALA A 61 -38.80 1.62 12.64
C ALA A 61 -39.16 0.16 12.98
N ARG A 62 -40.46 -0.18 12.98
CA ARG A 62 -40.92 -1.57 13.10
C ARG A 62 -40.44 -2.43 11.95
N ARG A 63 -40.61 -1.98 10.70
CA ARG A 63 -40.17 -2.68 9.50
C ARG A 63 -38.66 -2.95 9.55
N ILE A 64 -37.88 -1.93 9.93
CA ILE A 64 -36.40 -2.03 10.05
C ILE A 64 -36.00 -3.07 11.10
N CYS A 65 -36.63 -3.08 12.28
CA CYS A 65 -36.15 -3.84 13.43
C CYS A 65 -36.85 -5.19 13.64
N TRP A 66 -38.06 -5.41 13.10
CA TRP A 66 -38.83 -6.64 13.35
C TRP A 66 -39.11 -7.53 12.14
N ASP A 67 -38.75 -7.08 10.93
CA ASP A 67 -39.03 -7.87 9.71
C ASP A 67 -37.78 -8.42 9.04
N PRO A 68 -37.05 -9.39 9.66
CA PRO A 68 -35.93 -10.07 9.03
C PRO A 68 -36.45 -11.16 8.11
N THR A 69 -37.21 -10.82 7.07
CA THR A 69 -37.61 -11.79 6.04
C THR A 69 -36.40 -12.16 5.19
N PRO A 70 -36.23 -13.43 4.78
CA PRO A 70 -35.19 -13.82 3.83
C PRO A 70 -35.24 -12.94 2.57
N GLY A 71 -34.18 -12.23 2.26
CA GLY A 71 -34.12 -11.28 1.14
C GLY A 71 -34.25 -9.81 1.53
N ASN A 72 -34.50 -9.50 2.82
CA ASN A 72 -34.48 -8.13 3.33
C ASN A 72 -33.32 -7.93 4.29
N VAL A 73 -32.57 -6.84 4.13
CA VAL A 73 -31.46 -6.47 5.02
C VAL A 73 -31.57 -4.99 5.33
N THR A 74 -31.37 -4.64 6.61
CA THR A 74 -31.20 -3.24 7.02
C THR A 74 -29.90 -3.11 7.80
N LEU A 75 -29.06 -2.15 7.38
CA LEU A 75 -27.83 -1.75 8.04
C LEU A 75 -28.03 -0.41 8.75
N LEU A 76 -27.52 -0.30 9.95
CA LEU A 76 -27.44 0.94 10.72
C LEU A 76 -26.02 1.48 10.69
N ALA A 77 -25.87 2.79 10.58
CA ALA A 77 -24.64 3.52 10.88
C ALA A 77 -24.78 4.24 12.22
N LEU A 78 -23.90 3.93 13.17
CA LEU A 78 -23.89 4.56 14.49
C LEU A 78 -22.63 5.43 14.64
N ALA A 79 -22.85 6.68 15.05
CA ALA A 79 -21.78 7.60 15.44
C ALA A 79 -21.92 7.86 16.95
N ASP A 80 -20.86 7.66 17.72
CA ASP A 80 -20.87 7.81 19.19
C ASP A 80 -22.02 7.04 19.86
N GLY A 81 -22.33 5.84 19.37
CA GLY A 81 -23.40 4.98 19.85
C GLY A 81 -24.83 5.45 19.49
N THR A 82 -24.97 6.55 18.73
CA THR A 82 -26.26 7.08 18.28
C THR A 82 -26.48 6.73 16.82
N VAL A 83 -27.73 6.34 16.46
CA VAL A 83 -28.08 6.02 15.07
C VAL A 83 -27.99 7.29 14.23
N ALA A 84 -27.00 7.32 13.34
CA ALA A 84 -26.72 8.42 12.43
C ALA A 84 -27.40 8.24 11.06
N GLY A 85 -27.73 7.01 10.70
CA GLY A 85 -28.44 6.69 9.47
C GLY A 85 -28.73 5.20 9.35
N CYS A 86 -29.62 4.87 8.44
CA CYS A 86 -29.95 3.50 8.07
C CYS A 86 -30.12 3.35 6.57
N ALA A 87 -29.84 2.15 6.07
CA ALA A 87 -30.11 1.78 4.70
C ALA A 87 -30.63 0.35 4.64
N SER A 88 -31.60 0.10 3.77
CA SER A 88 -32.19 -1.23 3.61
C SER A 88 -32.32 -1.58 2.15
N TYR A 89 -32.28 -2.90 1.85
CA TYR A 89 -32.84 -3.41 0.61
C TYR A 89 -33.95 -4.43 0.90
N ALA A 90 -34.94 -4.49 0.02
CA ALA A 90 -36.00 -5.45 0.04
C ALA A 90 -36.11 -6.12 -1.33
N GLY A 91 -36.12 -7.45 -1.38
CA GLY A 91 -36.28 -8.22 -2.62
C GLY A 91 -37.65 -7.99 -3.25
N THR A 92 -37.66 -7.56 -4.52
CA THR A 92 -38.89 -7.30 -5.30
C THR A 92 -39.15 -8.37 -6.35
N ALA A 93 -38.06 -8.99 -6.88
CA ALA A 93 -38.09 -10.08 -7.84
C ALA A 93 -36.79 -10.91 -7.70
N PRO A 94 -36.69 -12.10 -8.27
CA PRO A 94 -35.46 -12.88 -8.26
C PRO A 94 -34.27 -12.06 -8.77
N GLY A 95 -33.24 -11.86 -7.91
CA GLY A 95 -32.04 -11.07 -8.21
C GLY A 95 -32.21 -9.56 -8.21
N VAL A 96 -33.40 -9.03 -7.92
CA VAL A 96 -33.71 -7.58 -7.87
C VAL A 96 -34.16 -7.17 -6.48
N ALA A 97 -33.61 -6.09 -5.96
CA ALA A 97 -33.99 -5.53 -4.67
C ALA A 97 -34.15 -4.00 -4.74
N GLU A 98 -35.16 -3.48 -4.05
CA GLU A 98 -35.33 -2.04 -3.88
C GLU A 98 -34.57 -1.55 -2.66
N VAL A 99 -33.81 -0.44 -2.84
CA VAL A 99 -33.03 0.16 -1.75
C VAL A 99 -33.63 1.46 -1.24
N ALA A 100 -33.44 1.69 0.06
CA ALA A 100 -33.92 2.89 0.72
C ALA A 100 -32.97 3.36 1.81
N PHE A 101 -32.85 4.69 1.98
CA PHE A 101 -31.89 5.34 2.88
C PHE A 101 -32.56 6.39 3.75
N ALA A 102 -32.11 6.54 4.99
CA ALA A 102 -32.40 7.68 5.84
C ALA A 102 -31.10 8.06 6.62
N VAL A 103 -30.81 9.35 6.69
CA VAL A 103 -29.65 9.89 7.41
C VAL A 103 -30.12 11.05 8.27
N ALA A 104 -29.71 11.11 9.54
CA ALA A 104 -30.03 12.21 10.46
C ALA A 104 -29.52 13.54 9.89
N ASP A 105 -30.30 14.62 10.05
CA ASP A 105 -30.01 15.92 9.42
C ASP A 105 -28.64 16.51 9.80
N ASN A 106 -28.25 16.35 11.04
CA ASN A 106 -26.92 16.80 11.55
C ASN A 106 -25.74 15.97 11.02
N MET A 107 -26.01 14.88 10.29
CA MET A 107 -25.03 13.97 9.73
C MET A 107 -25.01 13.97 8.19
N HIS A 108 -25.77 14.89 7.56
CA HIS A 108 -25.76 15.06 6.12
C HIS A 108 -24.37 15.52 5.61
N HIS A 109 -24.09 15.25 4.35
CA HIS A 109 -22.84 15.60 3.63
C HIS A 109 -21.53 15.00 4.21
N ARG A 110 -21.63 14.02 5.11
CA ARG A 110 -20.48 13.31 5.71
C ARG A 110 -20.19 11.96 5.04
N GLY A 111 -20.98 11.56 4.04
CA GLY A 111 -20.79 10.33 3.27
C GLY A 111 -21.43 9.07 3.86
N ILE A 112 -22.32 9.20 4.87
CA ILE A 112 -23.00 8.05 5.51
C ILE A 112 -23.83 7.25 4.50
N ALA A 113 -24.67 7.89 3.67
CA ALA A 113 -25.51 7.20 2.70
C ALA A 113 -24.69 6.43 1.67
N THR A 114 -23.60 7.01 1.17
CA THR A 114 -22.70 6.34 0.23
C THR A 114 -21.97 5.16 0.88
N LEU A 115 -21.51 5.32 2.12
CA LEU A 115 -20.87 4.24 2.87
C LEU A 115 -21.85 3.08 3.14
N LEU A 116 -23.08 3.37 3.54
CA LEU A 116 -24.14 2.37 3.72
C LEU A 116 -24.47 1.67 2.38
N LEU A 117 -24.50 2.39 1.26
CA LEU A 117 -24.71 1.80 -0.06
C LEU A 117 -23.60 0.80 -0.40
N GLU A 118 -22.33 1.14 -0.17
CA GLU A 118 -21.19 0.24 -0.39
C GLU A 118 -21.33 -1.05 0.42
N HIS A 119 -21.74 -0.95 1.68
CA HIS A 119 -22.00 -2.10 2.54
C HIS A 119 -23.20 -2.92 2.10
N LEU A 120 -24.30 -2.27 1.66
CA LEU A 120 -25.45 -2.98 1.10
C LEU A 120 -25.10 -3.72 -0.18
N VAL A 121 -24.28 -3.14 -1.06
CA VAL A 121 -23.80 -3.82 -2.27
C VAL A 121 -23.02 -5.08 -1.90
N SER A 122 -22.12 -5.03 -0.91
CA SER A 122 -21.41 -6.20 -0.43
C SER A 122 -22.36 -7.30 0.11
N TRP A 123 -23.35 -6.92 0.92
CA TRP A 123 -24.38 -7.84 1.43
C TRP A 123 -25.23 -8.42 0.31
N ALA A 124 -25.69 -7.61 -0.63
CA ALA A 124 -26.54 -8.01 -1.75
C ALA A 124 -25.82 -9.06 -2.63
N ARG A 125 -24.53 -8.85 -2.90
CA ARG A 125 -23.71 -9.80 -3.68
C ARG A 125 -23.65 -11.17 -3.01
N SER A 126 -23.47 -11.24 -1.70
CA SER A 126 -23.46 -12.51 -0.97
C SER A 126 -24.83 -13.22 -0.96
N HIS A 127 -25.92 -12.50 -1.26
CA HIS A 127 -27.30 -12.99 -1.31
C HIS A 127 -27.86 -13.10 -2.74
N GLN A 128 -26.99 -13.12 -3.76
CA GLN A 128 -27.36 -13.29 -5.18
C GLN A 128 -28.27 -12.17 -5.74
N ILE A 129 -28.31 -11.00 -5.12
CA ILE A 129 -28.93 -9.82 -5.71
C ILE A 129 -27.99 -9.25 -6.76
N THR A 130 -28.51 -9.00 -7.96
CA THR A 130 -27.73 -8.55 -9.12
C THR A 130 -28.10 -7.15 -9.56
N THR A 131 -29.22 -6.64 -9.09
CA THR A 131 -29.73 -5.32 -9.48
C THR A 131 -30.37 -4.64 -8.30
N PHE A 132 -30.03 -3.39 -8.08
CA PHE A 132 -30.79 -2.52 -7.18
C PHE A 132 -31.71 -1.60 -7.97
N THR A 133 -32.87 -1.34 -7.39
CA THR A 133 -33.78 -0.28 -7.80
C THR A 133 -33.98 0.71 -6.67
N ALA A 134 -34.33 1.97 -6.99
CA ALA A 134 -34.66 2.98 -5.99
C ALA A 134 -35.63 3.99 -6.57
N GLN A 135 -36.50 4.54 -5.71
CA GLN A 135 -37.37 5.66 -6.06
C GLN A 135 -36.94 6.92 -5.34
N THR A 136 -36.92 8.04 -6.04
CA THR A 136 -36.56 9.33 -5.43
C THR A 136 -37.28 10.50 -6.06
N LEU A 137 -37.59 11.52 -5.24
CA LEU A 137 -38.17 12.78 -5.73
C LEU A 137 -37.09 13.56 -6.54
N PRO A 138 -37.51 14.31 -7.58
CA PRO A 138 -36.59 15.16 -8.36
C PRO A 138 -35.84 16.21 -7.51
N GLU A 139 -36.48 16.69 -6.44
CA GLU A 139 -35.90 17.67 -5.51
C GLU A 139 -34.83 17.05 -4.60
N ASN A 140 -34.77 15.73 -4.47
CA ASN A 140 -33.79 15.03 -3.65
C ASN A 140 -32.43 14.88 -4.37
N GLN A 141 -31.84 16.01 -4.71
CA GLN A 141 -30.55 16.05 -5.40
C GLN A 141 -29.44 15.35 -4.59
N ALA A 142 -29.54 15.39 -3.26
CA ALA A 142 -28.55 14.72 -2.39
C ALA A 142 -28.53 13.21 -2.63
N MET A 143 -29.72 12.55 -2.73
CA MET A 143 -29.77 11.12 -2.99
C MET A 143 -29.38 10.76 -4.42
N LEU A 144 -29.76 11.59 -5.40
CA LEU A 144 -29.31 11.42 -6.78
C LEU A 144 -27.78 11.47 -6.90
N ASN A 145 -27.13 12.34 -6.13
CA ASN A 145 -25.66 12.44 -6.07
C ASN A 145 -25.05 11.19 -5.41
N VAL A 146 -25.64 10.65 -4.34
CA VAL A 146 -25.17 9.40 -3.71
C VAL A 146 -25.08 8.25 -4.73
N PHE A 147 -26.12 8.08 -5.54
CA PHE A 147 -26.11 7.04 -6.58
C PHE A 147 -25.15 7.35 -7.73
N ALA A 148 -25.03 8.61 -8.15
CA ALA A 148 -24.08 9.01 -9.19
C ALA A 148 -22.63 8.85 -8.73
N ASP A 149 -22.34 9.25 -7.50
CA ASP A 149 -20.98 9.20 -6.91
C ASP A 149 -20.58 7.78 -6.50
N ALA A 150 -21.53 6.84 -6.46
CA ALA A 150 -21.22 5.45 -6.15
C ALA A 150 -20.27 4.80 -7.18
N GLY A 151 -20.19 5.34 -8.40
CA GLY A 151 -19.39 4.76 -9.49
C GLY A 151 -20.09 3.59 -10.20
N LEU A 152 -21.40 3.39 -9.94
CA LEU A 152 -22.23 2.40 -10.59
C LEU A 152 -22.95 3.02 -11.81
N PRO A 153 -23.18 2.30 -12.89
CA PRO A 153 -24.03 2.77 -13.98
C PRO A 153 -25.46 2.87 -13.49
N VAL A 154 -26.07 4.06 -13.57
CA VAL A 154 -27.44 4.33 -13.10
C VAL A 154 -28.32 4.69 -14.28
N ASP A 155 -29.31 3.84 -14.57
CA ASP A 155 -30.39 4.17 -15.49
C ASP A 155 -31.48 4.93 -14.74
N ARG A 156 -32.04 6.01 -15.37
CA ARG A 156 -32.97 6.92 -14.75
C ARG A 156 -34.22 7.05 -15.63
N HIS A 157 -35.34 6.65 -15.12
CA HIS A 157 -36.66 6.84 -15.76
C HIS A 157 -37.51 7.79 -14.94
N TYR A 158 -38.04 8.85 -15.57
CA TYR A 158 -38.91 9.80 -14.90
C TYR A 158 -40.35 9.50 -15.29
N ALA A 159 -41.20 9.15 -14.28
CA ALA A 159 -42.63 8.91 -14.44
C ALA A 159 -43.39 9.38 -13.19
N ASP A 160 -44.57 9.88 -13.36
CA ASP A 160 -45.53 10.24 -12.29
C ASP A 160 -44.94 11.15 -11.18
N GLY A 161 -43.99 12.01 -11.50
CA GLY A 161 -43.34 12.94 -10.56
C GLY A 161 -42.20 12.35 -9.76
N ILE A 162 -41.76 11.12 -10.05
CA ILE A 162 -40.70 10.37 -9.34
C ILE A 162 -39.64 9.91 -10.35
N TYR A 163 -38.39 9.82 -9.93
CA TYR A 163 -37.35 9.08 -10.64
C TYR A 163 -37.35 7.64 -10.17
N ASP A 164 -37.54 6.71 -11.08
CA ASP A 164 -37.21 5.31 -10.93
C ASP A 164 -35.78 5.09 -11.38
N LEU A 165 -34.95 4.61 -10.48
CA LEU A 165 -33.51 4.37 -10.69
C LEU A 165 -33.27 2.86 -10.74
N THR A 166 -32.49 2.41 -11.71
CA THR A 166 -32.05 1.01 -11.80
C THR A 166 -30.54 0.98 -11.99
N PHE A 167 -29.85 0.17 -11.18
CA PHE A 167 -28.41 0.02 -11.29
C PHE A 167 -27.99 -1.42 -11.05
N PRO A 168 -27.26 -2.03 -12.01
CA PRO A 168 -26.69 -3.34 -11.87
C PRO A 168 -25.58 -3.33 -10.82
N LEU A 169 -25.53 -4.39 -10.01
CA LEU A 169 -24.48 -4.55 -9.01
C LEU A 169 -23.25 -5.21 -9.62
N PRO A 170 -22.05 -4.80 -9.19
CA PRO A 170 -20.81 -5.44 -9.60
C PRO A 170 -20.82 -6.92 -9.19
N ARG A 171 -20.48 -7.83 -10.10
CA ARG A 171 -20.42 -9.26 -9.83
C ARG A 171 -18.97 -9.71 -9.67
N ASP A 172 -18.72 -10.61 -8.71
CA ASP A 172 -17.41 -11.25 -8.59
C ASP A 172 -17.19 -12.15 -9.79
N GLY A 173 -16.07 -11.99 -10.45
CA GLY A 173 -15.61 -12.95 -11.45
C GLY A 173 -16.30 -12.95 -12.79
N MET A 174 -17.08 -11.96 -13.19
CA MET A 174 -17.60 -11.91 -14.57
C MET A 174 -16.76 -11.03 -15.49
N PRO A 175 -16.19 -11.59 -16.57
CA PRO A 175 -16.15 -10.91 -17.83
C PRO A 175 -17.58 -10.87 -18.39
N ALA A 176 -17.89 -9.79 -19.11
CA ALA A 176 -19.19 -9.56 -19.71
C ALA A 176 -19.71 -10.81 -20.44
N ALA A 177 -20.86 -11.33 -20.00
CA ALA A 177 -21.59 -12.34 -20.74
C ALA A 177 -22.13 -11.72 -22.02
N LEU A 178 -21.92 -12.38 -23.09
CA LEU A 178 -22.37 -12.46 -24.47
C LEU A 178 -23.35 -11.43 -25.07
N ASP A 179 -23.85 -10.42 -24.35
CA ASP A 179 -24.73 -9.37 -24.90
C ASP A 179 -24.64 -7.99 -24.24
N SER A 180 -23.70 -7.75 -23.34
CA SER A 180 -23.45 -6.42 -22.81
C SER A 180 -22.07 -5.93 -23.26
N THR A 181 -22.10 -4.85 -24.00
CA THR A 181 -20.98 -4.07 -24.51
C THR A 181 -19.94 -3.79 -23.42
N ALA A 182 -18.71 -3.53 -23.79
CA ALA A 182 -17.50 -3.20 -22.97
C ALA A 182 -17.71 -2.27 -21.73
N LEU A 183 -18.94 -2.01 -21.36
CA LEU A 183 -19.37 -1.15 -20.23
C LEU A 183 -19.22 -1.84 -18.85
N ASP A 184 -19.28 -3.18 -18.76
CA ASP A 184 -19.32 -3.84 -17.44
C ASP A 184 -17.96 -3.96 -16.74
N SER A 185 -16.87 -4.17 -17.46
CA SER A 185 -15.51 -4.14 -16.87
C SER A 185 -15.13 -2.72 -16.44
N THR A 186 -15.51 -1.73 -17.26
CA THR A 186 -15.32 -0.31 -16.93
C THR A 186 -16.18 0.14 -15.73
N ALA A 187 -17.36 -0.43 -15.54
CA ALA A 187 -18.25 -0.12 -14.43
C ALA A 187 -17.71 -0.65 -13.09
N MET A 188 -17.18 -1.87 -13.06
CA MET A 188 -16.53 -2.42 -11.86
C MET A 188 -15.29 -1.60 -11.48
N ASP A 189 -14.42 -1.30 -12.45
CA ASP A 189 -13.23 -0.50 -12.23
C ASP A 189 -13.59 0.91 -11.74
N SER A 190 -14.64 1.51 -12.31
CA SER A 190 -15.16 2.81 -11.87
C SER A 190 -15.67 2.77 -10.44
N TYR A 191 -16.47 1.76 -10.08
CA TYR A 191 -16.96 1.56 -8.72
C TYR A 191 -15.83 1.39 -7.70
N LEU A 192 -14.87 0.47 -7.98
CA LEU A 192 -13.73 0.22 -7.10
C LEU A 192 -12.81 1.44 -6.98
N THR A 193 -12.62 2.19 -8.05
CA THR A 193 -11.86 3.45 -8.04
C THR A 193 -12.55 4.48 -7.16
N ALA A 194 -13.85 4.66 -7.33
CA ALA A 194 -14.64 5.61 -6.53
C ALA A 194 -14.66 5.23 -5.04
N VAL A 195 -14.75 3.93 -4.68
CA VAL A 195 -14.64 3.44 -3.30
C VAL A 195 -13.25 3.74 -2.74
N ALA A 196 -12.18 3.43 -3.49
CA ALA A 196 -10.81 3.66 -3.06
C ALA A 196 -10.48 5.16 -2.85
N GLU A 197 -10.99 6.04 -3.71
CA GLU A 197 -10.82 7.49 -3.56
C GLU A 197 -11.55 8.04 -2.33
N ARG A 198 -12.76 7.55 -2.04
CA ARG A 198 -13.50 7.93 -0.82
C ARG A 198 -12.82 7.42 0.45
N GLU A 199 -12.36 6.17 0.43
CA GLU A 199 -11.57 5.58 1.51
C GLU A 199 -10.32 6.44 1.77
N GLY A 200 -9.58 6.76 0.71
CA GLY A 200 -8.37 7.59 0.81
C GLY A 200 -8.62 8.96 1.42
N ARG A 201 -9.69 9.65 1.02
CA ARG A 201 -10.06 10.95 1.60
C ARG A 201 -10.39 10.85 3.09
N ALA A 202 -11.13 9.83 3.48
CA ALA A 202 -11.51 9.59 4.87
C ALA A 202 -10.29 9.26 5.75
N GLU A 203 -9.38 8.43 5.24
CA GLU A 203 -8.12 8.10 5.93
C GLU A 203 -7.22 9.33 6.10
N LEU A 204 -7.03 10.13 5.05
CA LEU A 204 -6.25 11.36 5.12
C LEU A 204 -6.82 12.35 6.14
N ALA A 205 -8.15 12.51 6.17
CA ALA A 205 -8.80 13.37 7.15
C ALA A 205 -8.53 12.90 8.59
N SER A 206 -8.61 11.58 8.84
CA SER A 206 -8.37 11.00 10.17
C SER A 206 -6.91 11.07 10.60
N LEU A 207 -5.96 10.89 9.67
CA LEU A 207 -4.53 10.91 9.94
C LEU A 207 -3.99 12.31 10.27
N ARG A 208 -4.70 13.38 9.91
CA ARG A 208 -4.29 14.74 10.27
C ARG A 208 -4.13 14.90 11.77
N HIS A 209 -4.94 14.23 12.58
CA HIS A 209 -4.85 14.28 14.05
C HIS A 209 -3.61 13.55 14.59
N VAL A 210 -2.97 12.69 13.81
CA VAL A 210 -1.71 12.00 14.16
C VAL A 210 -0.50 12.76 13.62
N LEU A 211 -0.54 13.21 12.35
CA LEU A 211 0.64 13.70 11.62
C LEU A 211 0.67 15.22 11.44
N ALA A 212 -0.44 15.90 11.68
CA ALA A 212 -0.54 17.36 11.65
C ALA A 212 -1.45 17.88 12.77
N PRO A 213 -1.31 17.40 14.03
CA PRO A 213 -2.16 17.84 15.14
C PRO A 213 -1.96 19.33 15.43
N GLU A 214 -3.01 20.02 15.87
CA GLU A 214 -2.95 21.38 16.39
C GLU A 214 -2.72 21.41 17.91
N SER A 215 -2.98 20.29 18.59
CA SER A 215 -2.80 20.13 20.01
C SER A 215 -2.34 18.72 20.38
N VAL A 216 -1.41 18.63 21.34
CA VAL A 216 -0.85 17.37 21.84
C VAL A 216 -0.94 17.33 23.36
N VAL A 217 -1.39 16.22 23.92
CA VAL A 217 -1.33 15.96 25.36
C VAL A 217 -0.38 14.80 25.65
N VAL A 218 0.58 14.99 26.54
CA VAL A 218 1.50 13.94 27.00
C VAL A 218 1.02 13.42 28.36
N ILE A 219 0.65 12.16 28.43
CA ILE A 219 0.10 11.51 29.61
C ILE A 219 1.15 10.54 30.18
N GLY A 220 1.55 10.75 31.44
CA GLY A 220 2.58 9.94 32.09
C GLY A 220 3.99 10.56 32.05
N ALA A 221 4.13 11.81 31.62
CA ALA A 221 5.39 12.55 31.79
C ALA A 221 5.75 12.69 33.28
N SER A 222 7.02 12.52 33.63
CA SER A 222 7.50 12.62 35.01
C SER A 222 8.48 13.79 35.20
N ARG A 223 8.68 14.19 36.48
CA ARG A 223 9.72 15.17 36.84
C ARG A 223 11.13 14.61 36.63
N ARG A 224 11.29 13.30 36.69
CA ARG A 224 12.59 12.63 36.58
C ARG A 224 13.07 12.63 35.13
N PRO A 225 14.24 13.21 34.81
CA PRO A 225 14.85 13.09 33.47
C PRO A 225 15.14 11.62 33.10
N GLY A 226 15.16 11.32 31.82
CA GLY A 226 15.46 9.97 31.31
C GLY A 226 14.29 8.97 31.39
N THR A 227 13.09 9.38 31.85
CA THR A 227 11.88 8.56 31.67
C THR A 227 11.24 8.83 30.32
N ILE A 228 10.62 7.81 29.72
CA ILE A 228 10.04 7.87 28.37
C ILE A 228 9.12 9.09 28.21
N GLY A 229 8.09 9.26 29.04
CA GLY A 229 7.17 10.38 28.94
C GLY A 229 7.83 11.76 29.15
N ARG A 230 8.93 11.83 29.95
CA ARG A 230 9.71 13.06 30.09
C ARG A 230 10.54 13.33 28.82
N SER A 231 11.15 12.32 28.23
CA SER A 231 11.92 12.47 26.98
C SER A 231 11.03 12.93 25.84
N ILE A 232 9.81 12.41 25.75
CA ILE A 232 8.81 12.85 24.75
C ILE A 232 8.49 14.34 24.92
N LEU A 233 8.20 14.79 26.16
CA LEU A 233 7.93 16.20 26.43
C LEU A 233 9.15 17.09 26.12
N ASP A 234 10.35 16.61 26.45
CA ASP A 234 11.60 17.31 26.13
C ASP A 234 11.82 17.43 24.62
N ASN A 235 11.54 16.37 23.85
CA ASN A 235 11.68 16.33 22.40
C ASN A 235 10.65 17.23 21.70
N ILE A 236 9.37 17.20 22.09
CA ILE A 236 8.35 18.11 21.56
C ILE A 236 8.77 19.58 21.76
N ALA A 237 9.22 19.93 22.97
CA ALA A 237 9.64 21.29 23.23
C ALA A 237 10.94 21.68 22.49
N ALA A 238 11.90 20.75 22.37
CA ALA A 238 13.14 20.98 21.59
C ALA A 238 12.85 21.04 20.09
N GLY A 239 11.81 20.35 19.61
CA GLY A 239 11.32 20.36 18.25
C GLY A 239 10.85 21.73 17.78
N GLY A 240 10.40 22.57 18.67
CA GLY A 240 9.80 23.86 18.34
C GLY A 240 8.36 23.71 17.80
N TYR A 241 7.65 22.69 18.25
CA TYR A 241 6.25 22.49 17.88
C TYR A 241 5.41 23.70 18.26
N ALA A 242 4.71 24.27 17.28
CA ALA A 242 3.95 25.52 17.46
C ALA A 242 2.53 25.30 18.01
N GLY A 243 2.04 24.05 18.02
CA GLY A 243 0.72 23.70 18.54
C GLY A 243 0.67 23.73 20.09
N ARG A 244 -0.53 23.55 20.62
CA ARG A 244 -0.74 23.54 22.09
C ARG A 244 -0.24 22.23 22.67
N VAL A 245 0.50 22.32 23.79
CA VAL A 245 1.02 21.16 24.52
C VAL A 245 0.44 21.12 25.92
N TYR A 246 -0.19 20.01 26.26
CA TYR A 246 -0.73 19.76 27.59
C TYR A 246 0.02 18.60 28.26
N VAL A 247 0.11 18.65 29.59
CA VAL A 247 0.76 17.59 30.36
C VAL A 247 -0.20 17.08 31.42
N VAL A 248 -0.42 15.75 31.44
CA VAL A 248 -1.24 15.11 32.47
C VAL A 248 -0.36 14.24 33.35
N ASN A 249 -0.35 14.60 34.67
CA ASN A 249 0.28 13.82 35.70
C ASN A 249 -0.41 14.06 37.05
N PRO A 250 -1.06 13.05 37.67
CA PRO A 250 -1.80 13.23 38.91
C PRO A 250 -0.90 13.52 40.15
N ARG A 251 0.42 13.31 40.05
CA ARG A 251 1.38 13.43 41.15
C ARG A 251 2.30 14.64 41.05
N ALA A 252 2.21 15.41 39.95
CA ALA A 252 3.07 16.58 39.73
C ALA A 252 2.21 17.82 39.42
N ARG A 253 2.54 18.95 40.04
CA ARG A 253 1.90 20.25 39.74
C ARG A 253 2.50 20.89 38.48
N GLN A 254 3.77 20.62 38.24
CA GLN A 254 4.52 21.19 37.12
C GLN A 254 5.65 20.28 36.69
N ILE A 255 5.84 20.16 35.38
CA ILE A 255 6.95 19.44 34.75
C ILE A 255 7.54 20.37 33.69
N ARG A 256 8.85 20.62 33.72
CA ARG A 256 9.56 21.48 32.76
C ARG A 256 9.02 22.92 32.63
N GLY A 257 8.39 23.43 33.69
CA GLY A 257 7.72 24.75 33.64
C GLY A 257 6.27 24.67 33.16
N GLU A 258 5.85 23.60 32.55
CA GLU A 258 4.47 23.38 32.11
C GLU A 258 3.57 22.97 33.29
N ARG A 259 2.40 23.56 33.38
CA ARG A 259 1.39 23.19 34.39
C ARG A 259 0.84 21.80 34.05
N CYS A 260 0.84 20.90 35.06
CA CYS A 260 0.24 19.58 34.92
C CYS A 260 -1.24 19.58 35.29
N LEU A 261 -2.05 18.95 34.50
CA LEU A 261 -3.43 18.58 34.82
C LEU A 261 -3.42 17.27 35.62
N THR A 262 -4.38 17.07 36.49
CA THR A 262 -4.49 15.87 37.32
C THR A 262 -5.11 14.70 36.54
N SER A 263 -6.01 14.99 35.61
CA SER A 263 -6.67 14.04 34.72
C SER A 263 -6.75 14.61 33.31
N ILE A 264 -6.88 13.72 32.30
CA ILE A 264 -7.21 14.11 30.93
C ILE A 264 -8.58 14.80 30.85
N LEU A 265 -9.49 14.47 31.74
CA LEU A 265 -10.81 15.09 31.84
C LEU A 265 -10.77 16.57 32.20
N ASP A 266 -9.65 17.03 32.82
CA ASP A 266 -9.42 18.43 33.18
C ASP A 266 -8.91 19.30 32.02
N LEU A 267 -8.73 18.73 30.81
CA LEU A 267 -8.35 19.52 29.62
C LEU A 267 -9.37 20.63 29.37
N PRO A 268 -8.96 21.84 29.03
CA PRO A 268 -9.88 22.95 28.73
C PRO A 268 -10.67 22.68 27.42
N GLU A 269 -10.07 21.97 26.49
CA GLU A 269 -10.63 21.61 25.19
C GLU A 269 -10.16 20.21 24.78
N PRO A 270 -10.83 19.51 23.85
CA PRO A 270 -10.34 18.26 23.29
C PRO A 270 -8.96 18.44 22.63
N ALA A 271 -8.07 17.47 22.81
CA ALA A 271 -6.79 17.46 22.10
C ALA A 271 -6.86 16.58 20.85
N ASP A 272 -6.14 16.96 19.80
CA ASP A 272 -6.06 16.13 18.58
C ASP A 272 -5.33 14.83 18.86
N LEU A 273 -4.19 14.91 19.57
CA LEU A 273 -3.31 13.76 19.79
C LEU A 273 -2.99 13.58 21.28
N ALA A 274 -3.23 12.39 21.81
CA ALA A 274 -2.73 12.01 23.13
C ALA A 274 -1.59 10.99 23.01
N VAL A 275 -0.45 11.29 23.65
CA VAL A 275 0.71 10.41 23.74
C VAL A 275 0.71 9.75 25.11
N ILE A 276 0.49 8.44 25.17
CA ILE A 276 0.31 7.67 26.39
C ILE A 276 1.59 6.92 26.74
N ALA A 277 2.19 7.29 27.89
CA ALA A 277 3.39 6.69 28.44
C ALA A 277 3.20 6.33 29.93
N VAL A 278 2.11 5.65 30.26
CA VAL A 278 1.74 5.18 31.59
C VAL A 278 2.00 3.67 31.71
N PRO A 279 2.02 3.08 32.93
CA PRO A 279 2.11 1.63 33.10
C PRO A 279 0.96 0.90 32.37
N ALA A 280 1.22 -0.30 31.85
CA ALA A 280 0.27 -1.09 31.06
C ALA A 280 -1.12 -1.23 31.71
N ALA A 281 -1.19 -1.47 33.01
CA ALA A 281 -2.45 -1.59 33.75
C ALA A 281 -3.32 -0.32 33.74
N ALA A 282 -2.77 0.85 33.41
CA ALA A 282 -3.51 2.11 33.40
C ALA A 282 -3.90 2.55 31.96
N VAL A 283 -3.45 1.83 30.94
CA VAL A 283 -3.64 2.28 29.54
C VAL A 283 -5.12 2.31 29.17
N LEU A 284 -5.88 1.27 29.51
CA LEU A 284 -7.31 1.18 29.16
C LEU A 284 -8.13 2.31 29.82
N ASP A 285 -7.92 2.56 31.12
CA ASP A 285 -8.62 3.61 31.84
C ASP A 285 -8.30 4.99 31.26
N VAL A 286 -7.02 5.21 30.91
CA VAL A 286 -6.58 6.47 30.30
C VAL A 286 -7.15 6.63 28.89
N ALA A 287 -7.18 5.58 28.10
CA ALA A 287 -7.77 5.60 26.75
C ALA A 287 -9.28 5.90 26.81
N GLU A 288 -10.01 5.29 27.75
CA GLU A 288 -11.45 5.56 27.97
C GLU A 288 -11.68 7.03 28.35
N GLN A 289 -10.87 7.59 29.27
CA GLN A 289 -10.96 9.01 29.63
C GLN A 289 -10.60 9.94 28.45
N CYS A 290 -9.63 9.55 27.60
CA CYS A 290 -9.32 10.27 26.35
C CYS A 290 -10.54 10.35 25.43
N GLY A 291 -11.21 9.21 25.21
CA GLY A 291 -12.42 9.15 24.42
C GLY A 291 -13.56 10.00 25.00
N GLN A 292 -13.82 9.91 26.29
CA GLN A 292 -14.82 10.74 27.01
C GLN A 292 -14.54 12.24 26.88
N ARG A 293 -13.24 12.62 26.78
CA ARG A 293 -12.83 14.03 26.61
C ARG A 293 -12.82 14.47 25.14
N GLY A 294 -13.08 13.56 24.19
CA GLY A 294 -13.14 13.85 22.77
C GLY A 294 -11.76 13.97 22.09
N VAL A 295 -10.76 13.25 22.59
CA VAL A 295 -9.45 13.12 21.92
C VAL A 295 -9.64 12.37 20.61
N LEU A 296 -8.95 12.77 19.54
CA LEU A 296 -9.17 12.26 18.19
C LEU A 296 -8.17 11.16 17.79
N ALA A 297 -6.97 11.16 18.39
CA ALA A 297 -5.96 10.13 18.10
C ALA A 297 -5.11 9.81 19.34
N LEU A 298 -4.67 8.55 19.44
CA LEU A 298 -3.79 8.04 20.47
C LEU A 298 -2.47 7.54 19.87
N VAL A 299 -1.36 7.85 20.51
CA VAL A 299 -0.06 7.19 20.34
C VAL A 299 0.28 6.48 21.64
N VAL A 300 0.21 5.15 21.67
CA VAL A 300 0.43 4.36 22.88
C VAL A 300 1.85 3.78 22.86
N ILE A 301 2.75 4.44 23.62
CA ILE A 301 4.16 4.04 23.73
C ILE A 301 4.29 2.77 24.57
N THR A 302 3.41 2.61 25.54
CA THR A 302 3.47 1.56 26.56
C THR A 302 3.52 0.17 25.93
N SER A 303 4.48 -0.63 26.36
CA SER A 303 4.63 -2.04 26.06
C SER A 303 4.01 -2.96 27.14
N GLY A 304 3.89 -4.25 26.84
CA GLY A 304 3.45 -5.28 27.79
C GLY A 304 1.94 -5.39 27.93
N LEU A 305 1.15 -4.90 26.97
CA LEU A 305 -0.25 -5.25 26.84
C LEU A 305 -0.35 -6.65 26.21
N ASP A 306 -1.15 -7.53 26.80
CA ASP A 306 -1.47 -8.82 26.21
C ASP A 306 -2.51 -8.70 25.08
N VAL A 307 -2.82 -9.81 24.43
CA VAL A 307 -3.74 -9.83 23.28
C VAL A 307 -5.13 -9.35 23.66
N ALA A 308 -5.62 -9.66 24.86
CA ALA A 308 -6.93 -9.23 25.33
C ALA A 308 -6.96 -7.72 25.58
N ALA A 309 -5.97 -7.19 26.30
CA ALA A 309 -5.84 -5.76 26.55
C ALA A 309 -5.66 -4.95 25.23
N CYS A 310 -4.97 -5.51 24.23
CA CYS A 310 -4.87 -4.92 22.90
C CYS A 310 -6.24 -4.85 22.20
N ALA A 311 -7.03 -5.92 22.28
CA ALA A 311 -8.37 -5.96 21.71
C ALA A 311 -9.31 -4.97 22.42
N ASP A 312 -9.25 -4.89 23.76
CA ASP A 312 -10.02 -3.94 24.56
C ASP A 312 -9.63 -2.49 24.24
N LEU A 313 -8.33 -2.20 24.10
CA LEU A 313 -7.85 -0.87 23.70
C LEU A 313 -8.38 -0.47 22.32
N LEU A 314 -8.34 -1.37 21.36
CA LEU A 314 -8.89 -1.11 20.03
C LEU A 314 -10.41 -0.88 20.08
N ALA A 315 -11.13 -1.66 20.90
CA ALA A 315 -12.57 -1.50 21.09
C ALA A 315 -12.91 -0.14 21.72
N VAL A 316 -12.14 0.34 22.68
CA VAL A 316 -12.27 1.69 23.26
C VAL A 316 -12.05 2.75 22.18
N CYS A 317 -10.95 2.64 21.41
CA CYS A 317 -10.66 3.60 20.35
C CYS A 317 -11.78 3.66 19.30
N ARG A 318 -12.30 2.51 18.87
CA ARG A 318 -13.41 2.42 17.90
C ARG A 318 -14.70 3.03 18.44
N ARG A 319 -15.04 2.76 19.69
CA ARG A 319 -16.25 3.30 20.35
C ARG A 319 -16.24 4.83 20.39
N HIS A 320 -15.09 5.44 20.64
CA HIS A 320 -14.92 6.87 20.73
C HIS A 320 -14.38 7.53 19.44
N GLY A 321 -14.28 6.79 18.34
CA GLY A 321 -13.83 7.33 17.06
C GLY A 321 -12.36 7.77 17.02
N MET A 322 -11.51 7.27 17.93
CA MET A 322 -10.09 7.63 18.01
C MET A 322 -9.24 6.77 17.10
N ARG A 323 -8.29 7.37 16.36
CA ARG A 323 -7.25 6.62 15.67
C ARG A 323 -6.17 6.17 16.66
N LEU A 324 -5.55 5.01 16.40
CA LEU A 324 -4.58 4.40 17.30
C LEU A 324 -3.26 4.07 16.59
N VAL A 325 -2.16 4.62 17.08
CA VAL A 325 -0.78 4.22 16.75
C VAL A 325 -0.21 3.40 17.90
N GLY A 326 0.28 2.21 17.63
CA GLY A 326 0.79 1.26 18.63
C GLY A 326 -0.25 0.22 19.04
N PRO A 327 -0.23 -0.28 20.27
CA PRO A 327 0.74 -0.05 21.36
C PRO A 327 2.14 -0.62 21.07
N ASP A 328 3.02 -0.52 22.06
CA ASP A 328 4.43 -0.94 21.96
C ASP A 328 5.15 -0.25 20.79
N CYS A 329 5.01 1.06 20.71
CA CYS A 329 5.58 1.87 19.64
C CYS A 329 6.57 2.90 20.19
N PHE A 330 7.34 3.49 19.28
CA PHE A 330 8.37 4.47 19.61
C PHE A 330 7.93 5.93 19.35
N GLY A 331 6.66 6.12 19.01
CA GLY A 331 6.07 7.42 18.81
C GLY A 331 5.99 7.85 17.35
N VAL A 332 5.67 9.13 17.17
CA VAL A 332 5.56 9.79 15.87
C VAL A 332 6.38 11.06 15.84
N ALA A 333 6.94 11.40 14.67
CA ALA A 333 7.63 12.68 14.49
C ALA A 333 7.30 13.28 13.11
N VAL A 334 7.08 14.57 13.08
CA VAL A 334 6.89 15.38 11.87
C VAL A 334 7.76 16.64 11.99
N PRO A 335 9.05 16.53 11.67
CA PRO A 335 10.01 17.61 11.93
C PRO A 335 9.68 18.92 11.21
N GLY A 336 8.95 18.84 10.08
CA GLY A 336 8.51 20.01 9.30
C GLY A 336 7.60 20.97 10.09
N ILE A 337 6.82 20.45 11.04
CA ILE A 337 5.97 21.24 11.97
C ILE A 337 6.55 21.29 13.38
N GLY A 338 7.78 20.82 13.57
CA GLY A 338 8.46 20.78 14.85
C GLY A 338 7.97 19.70 15.81
N LEU A 339 7.07 18.81 15.40
CA LEU A 339 6.56 17.72 16.23
C LEU A 339 7.57 16.58 16.33
N ASP A 340 8.03 16.30 17.55
CA ASP A 340 8.80 15.10 17.89
C ASP A 340 8.20 14.43 19.13
N ALA A 341 7.13 13.68 18.92
CA ALA A 341 6.47 12.89 19.96
C ALA A 341 7.11 11.48 20.08
N THR A 342 8.43 11.41 19.97
CA THR A 342 9.25 10.21 20.20
C THR A 342 10.12 10.40 21.45
N PHE A 343 10.77 9.32 21.89
CA PHE A 343 11.81 9.37 22.92
C PHE A 343 13.22 9.10 22.36
N ALA A 344 13.44 9.44 21.08
CA ALA A 344 14.74 9.35 20.44
C ALA A 344 15.78 10.23 21.12
N ALA A 345 17.03 9.78 21.14
CA ALA A 345 18.14 10.54 21.71
C ALA A 345 18.61 11.68 20.80
N SER A 346 18.44 11.53 19.49
CA SER A 346 18.80 12.52 18.48
C SER A 346 17.55 13.11 17.84
N ARG A 347 17.58 14.40 17.59
CA ARG A 347 16.46 15.10 16.95
C ARG A 347 16.42 14.82 15.44
N PRO A 348 15.29 14.37 14.88
CA PRO A 348 15.17 14.21 13.43
C PRO A 348 15.18 15.58 12.73
N ARG A 349 15.90 15.65 11.60
CA ARG A 349 15.91 16.85 10.75
C ARG A 349 14.77 16.83 9.77
N PRO A 350 14.14 17.98 9.47
CA PRO A 350 13.18 18.06 8.37
C PRO A 350 13.78 17.63 7.05
N GLY A 351 13.00 16.90 6.24
CA GLY A 351 13.46 16.44 4.95
C GLY A 351 12.39 15.69 4.15
N VAL A 352 12.82 14.75 3.31
CA VAL A 352 11.98 14.16 2.26
C VAL A 352 11.70 12.67 2.43
N ALA A 353 12.27 12.01 3.44
CA ALA A 353 12.05 10.60 3.68
C ALA A 353 10.88 10.37 4.64
N GLY A 354 9.85 9.66 4.19
CA GLY A 354 8.80 9.14 5.05
C GLY A 354 9.20 7.78 5.61
N LEU A 355 9.11 7.58 6.94
CA LEU A 355 9.47 6.35 7.60
C LEU A 355 8.31 5.74 8.36
N VAL A 356 7.96 4.49 8.06
CA VAL A 356 7.06 3.69 8.89
C VAL A 356 7.73 2.39 9.31
N MET A 357 7.80 2.18 10.63
CA MET A 357 8.57 1.12 11.23
C MET A 357 7.72 0.29 12.18
N GLN A 358 7.70 -1.01 11.97
CA GLN A 358 7.12 -1.93 12.92
C GLN A 358 8.08 -2.19 14.10
N SER A 359 9.41 -2.20 13.83
CA SER A 359 10.47 -2.21 14.84
C SER A 359 10.93 -0.79 15.16
N GLY A 360 10.60 -0.29 16.35
CA GLY A 360 10.92 1.08 16.76
C GLY A 360 12.42 1.33 16.91
N GLY A 361 13.20 0.37 17.40
CA GLY A 361 14.65 0.49 17.56
C GLY A 361 15.38 0.69 16.23
N LEU A 362 15.02 -0.08 15.21
CA LEU A 362 15.54 0.10 13.84
C LEU A 362 15.09 1.44 13.26
N GLY A 363 13.87 1.88 13.57
CA GLY A 363 13.35 3.17 13.15
C GLY A 363 14.19 4.33 13.65
N PHE A 364 14.59 4.34 14.91
CA PHE A 364 15.47 5.37 15.45
C PHE A 364 16.85 5.40 14.80
N ALA A 365 17.42 4.21 14.55
CA ALA A 365 18.72 4.11 13.87
C ALA A 365 18.65 4.67 12.44
N LEU A 366 17.61 4.36 11.68
CA LEU A 366 17.41 4.89 10.33
C LEU A 366 17.14 6.39 10.34
N MET A 367 16.30 6.86 11.25
CA MET A 367 15.97 8.27 11.39
C MET A 367 17.22 9.12 11.72
N ASP A 368 18.07 8.64 12.60
CA ASP A 368 19.35 9.29 12.94
C ASP A 368 20.30 9.28 11.72
N GLN A 369 20.44 8.15 11.04
CA GLN A 369 21.32 8.02 9.88
C GLN A 369 20.88 8.91 8.70
N LEU A 370 19.59 8.92 8.37
CA LEU A 370 19.06 9.78 7.31
C LEU A 370 19.16 11.27 7.66
N SER A 371 19.03 11.60 8.95
CA SER A 371 19.27 12.97 9.43
C SER A 371 20.74 13.38 9.32
N ARG A 372 21.69 12.49 9.63
CA ARG A 372 23.13 12.73 9.44
C ARG A 372 23.53 12.87 7.98
N LEU A 373 22.87 12.12 7.09
CA LEU A 373 23.03 12.25 5.65
C LEU A 373 22.39 13.52 5.09
N ASP A 374 21.69 14.28 5.92
CA ASP A 374 21.00 15.50 5.49
C ASP A 374 19.89 15.25 4.45
N ILE A 375 19.41 14.01 4.38
CA ILE A 375 18.20 13.64 3.64
C ILE A 375 16.99 14.12 4.43
N GLY A 376 17.04 13.94 5.75
CA GLY A 376 16.00 14.35 6.69
C GLY A 376 14.69 13.54 6.53
N ILE A 377 13.77 13.82 7.42
CA ILE A 377 12.54 13.08 7.60
C ILE A 377 11.34 14.00 7.30
N SER A 378 10.41 13.56 6.45
CA SER A 378 9.11 14.21 6.28
C SER A 378 8.19 13.87 7.44
N SER A 379 8.03 12.60 7.71
CA SER A 379 7.37 12.08 8.91
C SER A 379 7.90 10.69 9.28
N PHE A 380 7.81 10.36 10.55
CA PHE A 380 8.15 9.07 11.13
C PHE A 380 6.97 8.56 11.96
N ALA A 381 6.62 7.29 11.79
CA ALA A 381 5.70 6.59 12.68
C ALA A 381 6.23 5.20 13.03
N SER A 382 6.33 4.92 14.33
CA SER A 382 6.52 3.56 14.82
C SER A 382 5.15 2.97 15.12
N VAL A 383 4.75 1.94 14.40
CA VAL A 383 3.39 1.39 14.49
C VAL A 383 3.23 0.24 15.49
N GLY A 384 4.34 -0.27 16.05
CA GLY A 384 4.30 -1.30 17.10
C GLY A 384 3.44 -2.52 16.71
N HIS A 385 2.46 -2.87 17.56
CA HIS A 385 1.52 -3.97 17.29
C HIS A 385 0.57 -3.69 16.11
N LYS A 386 0.52 -2.47 15.59
CA LYS A 386 -0.24 -2.09 14.40
C LYS A 386 -1.72 -2.48 14.47
N LEU A 387 -2.41 -2.09 15.54
CA LEU A 387 -3.81 -2.45 15.77
C LEU A 387 -4.78 -1.68 14.88
N ASP A 388 -4.43 -0.44 14.46
CA ASP A 388 -5.25 0.41 13.60
C ASP A 388 -4.38 1.09 12.53
N VAL A 389 -3.62 2.14 12.88
CA VAL A 389 -2.77 2.84 11.92
C VAL A 389 -1.63 1.93 11.44
N SER A 390 -1.47 1.82 10.13
CA SER A 390 -0.59 0.89 9.45
C SER A 390 0.28 1.56 8.38
N SER A 391 1.12 0.78 7.72
CA SER A 391 1.91 1.25 6.58
C SER A 391 1.04 1.73 5.40
N ASN A 392 -0.17 1.19 5.24
CA ASN A 392 -1.09 1.61 4.18
C ASN A 392 -1.53 3.07 4.37
N ASP A 393 -1.84 3.42 5.62
CA ASP A 393 -2.24 4.77 6.01
C ASP A 393 -1.11 5.78 5.76
N LEU A 394 0.13 5.42 6.15
CA LEU A 394 1.29 6.29 5.96
C LEU A 394 1.65 6.47 4.47
N LEU A 395 1.59 5.39 3.67
CA LEU A 395 1.81 5.46 2.23
C LEU A 395 0.81 6.42 1.58
N LEU A 396 -0.46 6.34 1.97
CA LEU A 396 -1.50 7.22 1.47
C LEU A 396 -1.26 8.69 1.90
N TRP A 397 -0.83 8.91 3.15
CA TRP A 397 -0.47 10.25 3.62
C TRP A 397 0.65 10.85 2.78
N TRP A 398 1.73 10.09 2.54
CA TRP A 398 2.89 10.57 1.77
C TRP A 398 2.59 10.83 0.29
N GLU A 399 1.62 10.13 -0.28
CA GLU A 399 1.15 10.41 -1.64
C GLU A 399 0.58 11.84 -1.77
N HIS A 400 0.07 12.43 -0.66
CA HIS A 400 -0.68 13.68 -0.66
C HIS A 400 -0.02 14.80 0.17
N ASP A 401 1.02 14.53 0.97
CA ASP A 401 1.62 15.53 1.85
C ASP A 401 2.45 16.60 1.11
N GLY A 402 2.80 16.37 -0.15
CA GLY A 402 3.59 17.27 -0.98
C GLY A 402 5.05 17.43 -0.58
N VAL A 403 5.50 16.71 0.45
CA VAL A 403 6.86 16.81 1.03
C VAL A 403 7.65 15.53 0.80
N THR A 404 7.04 14.39 1.01
CA THR A 404 7.69 13.07 0.92
C THR A 404 8.06 12.75 -0.53
N LYS A 405 9.32 12.36 -0.75
CA LYS A 405 9.85 11.96 -2.08
C LYS A 405 10.29 10.52 -2.11
N VAL A 406 10.49 9.91 -0.95
CA VAL A 406 10.88 8.51 -0.80
C VAL A 406 10.23 7.93 0.45
N ALA A 407 9.58 6.78 0.30
CA ALA A 407 8.95 6.05 1.40
C ALA A 407 9.86 4.88 1.82
N VAL A 408 10.15 4.78 3.11
CA VAL A 408 10.98 3.72 3.69
C VAL A 408 10.15 2.95 4.71
N LEU A 409 10.00 1.67 4.46
CA LEU A 409 9.17 0.78 5.26
C LEU A 409 10.02 -0.28 5.95
N TYR A 410 9.65 -0.66 7.16
CA TYR A 410 10.06 -1.90 7.79
C TYR A 410 8.82 -2.62 8.31
N ILE A 411 8.43 -3.70 7.63
CA ILE A 411 7.19 -4.42 7.85
C ILE A 411 7.52 -5.85 8.30
N GLU A 412 7.04 -6.24 9.46
CA GLU A 412 7.15 -7.60 9.99
C GLU A 412 5.90 -8.46 9.71
N SER A 413 4.77 -7.78 9.52
CA SER A 413 3.49 -8.42 9.20
C SER A 413 2.62 -7.50 8.34
N PHE A 414 1.77 -8.10 7.50
CA PHE A 414 0.75 -7.37 6.74
C PHE A 414 -0.58 -7.43 7.50
N GLY A 415 -1.29 -6.31 7.59
CA GLY A 415 -2.68 -6.31 8.07
C GLY A 415 -3.61 -6.79 6.95
N ASN A 416 -3.68 -6.01 5.87
CA ASN A 416 -4.40 -6.36 4.64
C ASN A 416 -3.43 -6.29 3.44
N PRO A 417 -2.85 -7.41 2.98
CA PRO A 417 -1.87 -7.42 1.90
C PRO A 417 -2.43 -6.95 0.56
N ARG A 418 -3.71 -7.24 0.27
CA ARG A 418 -4.37 -6.78 -0.97
C ARG A 418 -4.51 -5.25 -0.98
N LYS A 419 -4.86 -4.65 0.16
CA LYS A 419 -4.87 -3.20 0.32
C LYS A 419 -3.46 -2.62 0.19
N PHE A 420 -2.46 -3.27 0.82
CA PHE A 420 -1.06 -2.88 0.69
C PHE A 420 -0.59 -2.92 -0.77
N ALA A 421 -0.84 -4.01 -1.49
CA ALA A 421 -0.44 -4.15 -2.89
C ALA A 421 -1.00 -3.02 -3.76
N ARG A 422 -2.30 -2.71 -3.63
CA ARG A 422 -2.94 -1.62 -4.37
C ARG A 422 -2.36 -0.25 -4.01
N THR A 423 -2.23 0.03 -2.70
CA THR A 423 -1.72 1.31 -2.22
C THR A 423 -0.25 1.49 -2.60
N ALA A 424 0.60 0.48 -2.36
CA ALA A 424 2.01 0.53 -2.70
C ALA A 424 2.25 0.66 -4.21
N ARG A 425 1.46 -0.05 -5.05
CA ARG A 425 1.54 0.08 -6.52
C ARG A 425 1.15 1.47 -7.00
N ARG A 426 0.11 2.08 -6.40
CA ARG A 426 -0.31 3.43 -6.73
C ARG A 426 0.74 4.46 -6.31
N VAL A 427 1.19 4.40 -5.06
CA VAL A 427 2.23 5.28 -4.51
C VAL A 427 3.56 5.08 -5.24
N GLY A 428 3.95 3.81 -5.51
CA GLY A 428 5.15 3.47 -6.26
C GLY A 428 5.20 4.03 -7.68
N ALA A 429 4.06 4.34 -8.30
CA ALA A 429 4.02 5.02 -9.59
C ALA A 429 4.47 6.49 -9.51
N THR A 430 4.37 7.13 -8.34
CA THR A 430 4.68 8.53 -8.10
C THR A 430 6.00 8.74 -7.36
N MET A 431 6.29 7.90 -6.36
CA MET A 431 7.52 7.97 -5.56
C MET A 431 8.08 6.57 -5.25
N PRO A 432 9.42 6.44 -5.08
CA PRO A 432 10.02 5.17 -4.69
C PRO A 432 9.57 4.73 -3.29
N VAL A 433 9.20 3.45 -3.17
CA VAL A 433 8.88 2.78 -1.91
C VAL A 433 9.94 1.70 -1.66
N LEU A 434 10.64 1.77 -0.55
CA LEU A 434 11.72 0.86 -0.22
C LEU A 434 11.39 0.06 1.05
N THR A 435 11.86 -1.19 1.10
CA THR A 435 11.77 -2.02 2.31
C THR A 435 12.97 -2.95 2.44
N VAL A 436 13.27 -3.38 3.66
CA VAL A 436 14.15 -4.52 3.88
C VAL A 436 13.34 -5.80 3.74
N HIS A 437 13.82 -6.70 2.90
CA HIS A 437 13.24 -8.02 2.72
C HIS A 437 14.26 -9.09 3.11
N ASP A 438 13.91 -9.89 4.08
CA ASP A 438 14.77 -10.94 4.64
C ASP A 438 14.55 -12.32 3.99
N GLY A 439 13.86 -12.40 2.85
CA GLY A 439 13.62 -13.64 2.10
C GLY A 439 12.58 -14.58 2.72
N ARG A 440 11.66 -14.07 3.58
CA ARG A 440 10.75 -14.89 4.38
C ARG A 440 9.81 -15.77 3.58
N SER A 441 9.19 -15.26 2.49
CA SER A 441 8.31 -16.07 1.67
C SER A 441 8.28 -15.65 0.19
N ALA A 442 7.91 -16.62 -0.68
CA ALA A 442 7.68 -16.33 -2.09
C ALA A 442 6.49 -15.37 -2.30
N ALA A 443 5.51 -15.39 -1.41
CA ALA A 443 4.35 -14.49 -1.46
C ALA A 443 4.75 -13.03 -1.16
N ASP A 444 5.59 -12.80 -0.14
CA ASP A 444 6.13 -11.46 0.17
C ASP A 444 6.91 -10.90 -1.03
N GLN A 445 7.78 -11.72 -1.62
CA GLN A 445 8.56 -11.33 -2.78
C GLN A 445 7.66 -10.99 -3.97
N ALA A 446 6.68 -11.83 -4.28
CA ALA A 446 5.72 -11.59 -5.34
C ALA A 446 4.94 -10.28 -5.12
N LEU A 447 4.48 -10.04 -3.88
CA LEU A 447 3.78 -8.82 -3.50
C LEU A 447 4.63 -7.58 -3.77
N PHE A 448 5.86 -7.56 -3.30
CA PHE A 448 6.76 -6.41 -3.46
C PHE A 448 7.11 -6.17 -4.93
N GLU A 449 7.42 -7.21 -5.69
CA GLU A 449 7.72 -7.09 -7.11
C GLU A 449 6.53 -6.55 -7.92
N GLN A 450 5.31 -7.05 -7.68
CA GLN A 450 4.10 -6.58 -8.37
C GLN A 450 3.73 -5.15 -7.96
N ALA A 451 3.95 -4.80 -6.69
CA ALA A 451 3.69 -3.46 -6.17
C ALA A 451 4.78 -2.42 -6.55
N GLY A 452 5.90 -2.84 -7.14
CA GLY A 452 7.03 -1.97 -7.47
C GLY A 452 7.81 -1.49 -6.25
N VAL A 453 7.72 -2.23 -5.15
CA VAL A 453 8.47 -1.95 -3.92
C VAL A 453 9.91 -2.40 -4.09
N ILE A 454 10.84 -1.50 -3.83
CA ILE A 454 12.27 -1.75 -3.94
C ILE A 454 12.73 -2.51 -2.69
N THR A 455 13.15 -3.75 -2.86
CA THR A 455 13.64 -4.58 -1.76
C THR A 455 15.16 -4.49 -1.61
N THR A 456 15.63 -4.53 -0.36
CA THR A 456 17.05 -4.58 -0.01
C THR A 456 17.33 -5.74 0.94
N SER A 457 18.53 -6.28 0.91
CA SER A 457 18.92 -7.42 1.76
C SER A 457 19.28 -7.01 3.20
N GLY A 458 19.44 -5.72 3.45
CA GLY A 458 19.77 -5.20 4.77
C GLY A 458 19.69 -3.68 4.86
N LEU A 459 19.86 -3.17 6.08
CA LEU A 459 19.75 -1.73 6.38
C LEU A 459 20.83 -0.88 5.65
N GLY A 460 22.03 -1.40 5.45
CA GLY A 460 23.07 -0.69 4.70
C GLY A 460 22.63 -0.40 3.28
N GLU A 461 22.20 -1.42 2.54
CA GLU A 461 21.67 -1.27 1.18
C GLU A 461 20.41 -0.38 1.14
N LEU A 462 19.55 -0.44 2.17
CA LEU A 462 18.38 0.43 2.29
C LEU A 462 18.79 1.92 2.36
N ILE A 463 19.78 2.24 3.19
CA ILE A 463 20.30 3.60 3.34
C ILE A 463 20.96 4.06 2.04
N GLU A 464 21.79 3.21 1.40
CA GLU A 464 22.47 3.48 0.15
C GLU A 464 21.49 3.76 -1.00
N ALA A 465 20.46 2.93 -1.15
CA ALA A 465 19.42 3.11 -2.17
C ALA A 465 18.55 4.36 -1.86
N THR A 466 18.23 4.60 -0.59
CA THR A 466 17.48 5.79 -0.17
C THR A 466 18.28 7.05 -0.47
N ALA A 467 19.59 7.05 -0.24
CA ALA A 467 20.44 8.20 -0.53
C ALA A 467 20.43 8.58 -2.02
N LEU A 468 20.46 7.59 -2.92
CA LEU A 468 20.35 7.82 -4.36
C LEU A 468 18.95 8.36 -4.74
N LEU A 469 17.90 7.63 -4.35
CA LEU A 469 16.53 7.91 -4.78
C LEU A 469 15.95 9.20 -4.17
N ALA A 470 16.45 9.63 -3.00
CA ALA A 470 16.07 10.89 -2.38
C ALA A 470 16.74 12.11 -3.03
N THR A 471 17.85 11.92 -3.77
CA THR A 471 18.71 13.03 -4.21
C THR A 471 18.96 13.10 -5.71
N GLN A 472 18.73 11.98 -6.43
CA GLN A 472 18.94 11.85 -7.86
C GLN A 472 17.67 11.49 -8.60
N PRO A 473 17.54 11.85 -9.88
CA PRO A 473 16.43 11.38 -10.71
C PRO A 473 16.50 9.84 -10.86
N VAL A 474 15.37 9.24 -11.21
CA VAL A 474 15.31 7.81 -11.53
C VAL A 474 15.91 7.58 -12.92
N PRO A 475 16.82 6.61 -13.12
CA PRO A 475 17.37 6.29 -14.44
C PRO A 475 16.26 5.95 -15.46
N ALA A 476 16.41 6.44 -16.70
CA ALA A 476 15.48 6.11 -17.78
C ALA A 476 15.63 4.68 -18.31
N GLY A 477 16.84 4.10 -18.16
CA GLY A 477 17.16 2.76 -18.59
C GLY A 477 18.23 2.12 -17.71
N ARG A 478 18.98 1.19 -18.26
CA ARG A 478 19.97 0.35 -17.55
C ARG A 478 21.41 0.58 -18.00
N THR A 479 21.66 1.53 -18.91
CA THR A 479 23.00 1.77 -19.45
C THR A 479 23.77 2.74 -18.56
N VAL A 480 24.89 2.28 -18.01
CA VAL A 480 25.72 3.03 -17.07
C VAL A 480 27.09 3.32 -17.65
N ALA A 481 27.48 4.58 -17.68
CA ALA A 481 28.83 4.99 -17.98
C ALA A 481 29.69 5.06 -16.72
N ILE A 482 30.92 4.58 -16.78
CA ILE A 482 31.84 4.53 -15.65
C ILE A 482 33.07 5.37 -15.98
N VAL A 483 33.35 6.38 -15.15
CA VAL A 483 34.57 7.20 -15.22
C VAL A 483 35.40 6.94 -13.98
N SER A 484 36.66 6.59 -14.14
CA SER A 484 37.54 6.28 -13.00
C SER A 484 38.93 6.88 -13.21
N ASN A 485 39.56 7.34 -12.15
CA ASN A 485 40.98 7.66 -12.17
C ASN A 485 41.85 6.47 -11.74
N VAL A 486 41.25 5.30 -11.49
CA VAL A 486 41.91 4.04 -11.12
C VAL A 486 41.28 2.90 -11.93
N GLY A 487 41.98 2.43 -12.96
CA GLY A 487 41.44 1.46 -13.91
C GLY A 487 40.95 0.14 -13.29
N SER A 488 41.61 -0.35 -12.21
CA SER A 488 41.16 -1.56 -11.49
C SER A 488 39.83 -1.37 -10.81
N ALA A 489 39.56 -0.22 -10.20
CA ALA A 489 38.29 0.08 -9.56
C ALA A 489 37.18 0.27 -10.59
N GLY A 490 37.50 0.86 -11.75
CA GLY A 490 36.55 0.96 -12.86
C GLY A 490 36.12 -0.41 -13.39
N ARG A 491 37.08 -1.38 -13.50
CA ARG A 491 36.72 -2.77 -13.88
C ARG A 491 35.84 -3.46 -12.86
N LEU A 492 36.14 -3.34 -11.55
CA LEU A 492 35.28 -3.88 -10.50
C LEU A 492 33.85 -3.32 -10.58
N ALA A 493 33.71 -2.02 -10.87
CA ALA A 493 32.40 -1.43 -11.08
C ALA A 493 31.71 -2.00 -12.32
N ALA A 494 32.46 -2.24 -13.43
CA ALA A 494 31.88 -2.81 -14.65
C ALA A 494 31.41 -4.26 -14.45
N ASP A 495 32.19 -5.07 -13.74
CA ASP A 495 31.84 -6.45 -13.38
C ASP A 495 30.59 -6.45 -12.50
N ALA A 496 30.56 -5.63 -11.45
CA ALA A 496 29.40 -5.49 -10.58
C ALA A 496 28.13 -5.01 -11.33
N CYS A 497 28.27 -4.11 -12.32
CA CYS A 497 27.16 -3.71 -13.18
C CYS A 497 26.58 -4.90 -13.95
N THR A 498 27.45 -5.71 -14.56
CA THR A 498 27.05 -6.90 -15.32
C THR A 498 26.34 -7.92 -14.43
N ASP A 499 26.88 -8.20 -13.24
CA ASP A 499 26.30 -9.14 -12.28
C ASP A 499 24.90 -8.70 -11.79
N ARG A 500 24.63 -7.38 -11.76
CA ARG A 500 23.35 -6.81 -11.35
C ARG A 500 22.43 -6.46 -12.53
N GLY A 501 22.76 -6.88 -13.75
CA GLY A 501 21.94 -6.70 -14.95
C GLY A 501 21.88 -5.26 -15.44
N LEU A 502 22.89 -4.44 -15.15
CA LEU A 502 23.13 -3.16 -15.81
C LEU A 502 24.00 -3.36 -17.04
N THR A 503 23.80 -2.53 -18.04
CA THR A 503 24.62 -2.51 -19.26
C THR A 503 25.70 -1.46 -19.13
N VAL A 504 26.95 -1.88 -19.27
CA VAL A 504 28.07 -0.93 -19.23
C VAL A 504 28.19 -0.24 -20.58
N TYR A 505 28.09 1.10 -20.58
CA TYR A 505 28.21 1.91 -21.78
C TYR A 505 29.61 1.79 -22.40
N ARG A 506 29.67 1.56 -23.70
CA ARG A 506 30.91 1.53 -24.47
C ARG A 506 30.93 2.69 -25.45
N PRO A 507 31.70 3.76 -25.17
CA PRO A 507 31.73 4.93 -26.04
C PRO A 507 32.12 4.60 -27.49
N HIS A 508 31.41 5.18 -28.44
CA HIS A 508 31.67 5.02 -29.85
C HIS A 508 31.61 6.37 -30.59
N GLY A 509 31.90 6.40 -31.87
CA GLY A 509 31.77 7.57 -32.74
C GLY A 509 32.49 8.83 -32.22
N PRO A 510 31.82 9.98 -32.20
CA PRO A 510 32.37 11.25 -31.72
C PRO A 510 32.71 11.26 -30.23
N THR A 511 31.87 10.67 -29.39
CA THR A 511 32.07 10.59 -27.94
C THR A 511 33.37 9.87 -27.61
N ARG A 512 33.64 8.73 -28.23
CA ARG A 512 34.89 8.00 -28.07
C ARG A 512 36.12 8.85 -28.45
N ARG A 513 36.05 9.57 -29.57
CA ARG A 513 37.19 10.43 -30.02
C ARG A 513 37.51 11.56 -29.04
N ARG A 514 36.45 12.21 -28.49
CA ARG A 514 36.61 13.28 -27.51
C ARG A 514 37.18 12.78 -26.20
N LEU A 515 36.64 11.67 -25.67
CA LEU A 515 37.15 11.05 -24.44
C LEU A 515 38.60 10.63 -24.57
N ARG A 516 39.02 10.02 -25.71
CA ARG A 516 40.44 9.69 -25.95
C ARG A 516 41.32 10.92 -26.03
N ALA A 517 40.85 12.05 -26.47
CA ALA A 517 41.60 13.29 -26.49
C ALA A 517 41.89 13.81 -25.07
N LEU A 518 40.91 13.67 -24.15
CA LEU A 518 41.03 14.03 -22.73
C LEU A 518 41.93 13.07 -21.95
N ALA A 519 41.97 11.77 -22.29
CA ALA A 519 42.82 10.76 -21.67
C ALA A 519 44.34 10.87 -22.06
N ARG A 520 44.65 11.61 -23.11
CA ARG A 520 46.06 11.84 -23.57
C ARG A 520 46.78 12.93 -22.81
N GLY A 521 46.62 12.99 -21.47
CA GLY A 521 47.46 13.84 -20.61
C GLY A 521 48.96 13.54 -20.79
N PRO A 522 49.87 14.34 -20.19
CA PRO A 522 51.30 14.26 -20.41
C PRO A 522 51.96 12.94 -19.97
N HIS A 523 51.23 12.06 -19.35
CA HIS A 523 51.66 10.70 -18.93
C HIS A 523 50.69 9.65 -19.43
N PRO A 524 50.88 9.06 -20.63
CA PRO A 524 50.03 7.97 -21.09
C PRO A 524 50.16 6.76 -20.14
N SER A 525 49.03 6.14 -19.79
CA SER A 525 49.01 4.87 -19.02
C SER A 525 49.97 3.86 -19.64
N PRO A 526 50.87 3.24 -18.86
CA PRO A 526 51.73 2.20 -19.38
C PRO A 526 50.92 0.96 -19.68
N VAL A 527 51.12 0.39 -20.87
CA VAL A 527 50.64 -0.90 -21.34
C VAL A 527 49.24 -0.88 -22.05
N GLY A 528 49.29 -0.76 -23.37
CA GLY A 528 48.58 -1.57 -24.40
C GLY A 528 47.08 -1.80 -24.37
N THR A 529 46.36 -1.36 -23.38
CA THR A 529 44.90 -1.44 -23.30
C THR A 529 44.28 -0.08 -23.58
N ASP A 530 43.43 -0.04 -24.60
CA ASP A 530 42.60 1.15 -24.86
C ASP A 530 41.79 1.47 -23.60
N PRO A 531 41.95 2.69 -23.00
CA PRO A 531 41.23 3.06 -21.81
C PRO A 531 39.69 3.01 -21.97
N VAL A 532 39.22 2.80 -23.18
CA VAL A 532 37.79 2.74 -23.56
C VAL A 532 37.27 1.30 -23.71
N ASP A 533 38.13 0.29 -23.89
CA ASP A 533 37.71 -1.08 -24.22
C ASP A 533 37.41 -1.97 -22.99
N THR A 534 37.70 -1.49 -21.77
CA THR A 534 37.56 -2.25 -20.52
C THR A 534 36.20 -2.07 -19.83
N GLY A 535 35.22 -1.44 -20.48
CA GLY A 535 33.91 -1.15 -19.87
C GLY A 535 33.92 0.01 -18.87
N SER A 536 35.06 0.62 -18.59
CA SER A 536 35.21 1.85 -17.83
C SER A 536 36.18 2.79 -18.53
N PHE A 537 35.91 4.09 -18.45
CA PHE A 537 36.81 5.10 -18.96
C PHE A 537 37.84 5.45 -17.88
N ASP A 538 39.08 5.01 -18.09
CA ASP A 538 40.21 5.30 -17.20
C ASP A 538 40.89 6.62 -17.59
N THR A 539 40.78 7.62 -16.74
CA THR A 539 41.37 8.95 -16.92
C THR A 539 42.85 9.01 -16.45
N GLY A 540 43.29 7.98 -15.72
CA GLY A 540 44.60 7.96 -15.05
C GLY A 540 44.61 8.79 -13.76
N THR A 541 45.60 8.49 -12.91
CA THR A 541 45.76 9.10 -11.57
C THR A 541 46.14 10.58 -11.56
N THR A 542 46.58 11.14 -12.69
CA THR A 542 47.05 12.55 -12.81
C THR A 542 46.10 13.42 -13.63
N VAL A 543 44.86 12.98 -13.83
CA VAL A 543 43.84 13.76 -14.57
C VAL A 543 43.57 15.08 -13.89
N SER A 544 43.38 16.15 -14.69
CA SER A 544 43.02 17.46 -14.17
C SER A 544 41.52 17.48 -13.75
N GLU A 545 41.20 18.37 -12.82
CA GLU A 545 39.78 18.65 -12.44
C GLU A 545 38.93 18.96 -13.67
N GLN A 546 39.42 19.80 -14.57
CA GLN A 546 38.72 20.22 -15.77
C GLN A 546 38.45 19.06 -16.73
N ASP A 547 39.47 18.21 -16.98
CA ASP A 547 39.34 17.09 -17.91
C ASP A 547 38.36 16.03 -17.33
N TYR A 548 38.46 15.74 -16.03
CA TYR A 548 37.51 14.82 -15.38
C TYR A 548 36.07 15.32 -15.45
N ARG A 549 35.87 16.60 -15.20
CA ARG A 549 34.56 17.23 -15.34
C ARG A 549 34.03 17.14 -16.78
N GLN A 550 34.88 17.46 -17.77
CA GLN A 550 34.48 17.35 -19.18
C GLN A 550 34.14 15.91 -19.59
N CYS A 551 34.82 14.91 -19.04
CA CYS A 551 34.44 13.50 -19.26
C CYS A 551 33.04 13.21 -18.77
N LEU A 552 32.67 13.67 -17.56
CA LEU A 552 31.32 13.49 -17.01
C LEU A 552 30.26 14.19 -17.87
N GLU A 553 30.52 15.43 -18.28
CA GLU A 553 29.60 16.22 -19.10
C GLU A 553 29.43 15.64 -20.51
N LEU A 554 30.48 15.11 -21.12
CA LEU A 554 30.42 14.44 -22.42
C LEU A 554 29.60 13.15 -22.39
N LEU A 555 29.74 12.37 -21.32
CA LEU A 555 28.96 11.13 -21.13
C LEU A 555 27.49 11.45 -20.77
N ALA A 556 27.25 12.48 -19.99
CA ALA A 556 25.90 12.92 -19.65
C ALA A 556 25.11 13.48 -20.83
N ALA A 557 25.81 13.93 -21.86
CA ALA A 557 25.21 14.47 -23.11
C ALA A 557 24.97 13.37 -24.17
N ASP A 558 25.34 12.14 -23.91
CA ASP A 558 25.14 11.00 -24.81
C ASP A 558 23.80 10.31 -24.49
N ASP A 559 22.89 10.30 -25.45
CA ASP A 559 21.52 9.79 -25.28
C ASP A 559 21.43 8.27 -24.95
N GLU A 560 22.55 7.53 -25.15
CA GLU A 560 22.62 6.11 -24.78
C GLU A 560 23.01 5.89 -23.31
N VAL A 561 23.31 6.94 -22.54
CA VAL A 561 23.74 6.85 -21.15
C VAL A 561 22.59 7.21 -20.21
N ASP A 562 22.15 6.26 -19.41
CA ASP A 562 21.06 6.46 -18.45
C ASP A 562 21.54 6.90 -17.06
N ALA A 563 22.80 6.57 -16.69
CA ALA A 563 23.40 6.97 -15.41
C ALA A 563 24.93 6.96 -15.48
N ILE A 564 25.59 7.67 -14.56
CA ILE A 564 27.03 7.75 -14.46
C ILE A 564 27.51 7.30 -13.08
N ILE A 565 28.57 6.51 -13.05
CA ILE A 565 29.39 6.24 -11.85
C ILE A 565 30.72 6.98 -12.01
N ALA A 566 30.98 7.92 -11.10
CA ALA A 566 32.22 8.68 -11.03
C ALA A 566 33.13 8.14 -9.90
N LEU A 567 34.16 7.40 -10.24
CA LEU A 567 35.10 6.76 -9.31
C LEU A 567 36.34 7.61 -9.10
N VAL A 568 36.66 7.89 -7.85
CA VAL A 568 37.79 8.72 -7.47
C VAL A 568 38.61 8.08 -6.33
N LEU A 569 39.90 7.96 -6.55
CA LEU A 569 40.87 7.78 -5.50
C LEU A 569 41.67 9.08 -5.37
N SER A 570 41.50 9.81 -4.28
CA SER A 570 42.29 11.01 -4.00
C SER A 570 43.69 10.63 -3.52
N THR A 571 44.69 11.18 -4.18
CA THR A 571 46.12 11.03 -3.81
C THR A 571 46.75 12.41 -3.74
N GLY A 572 47.98 12.52 -3.23
CA GLY A 572 48.71 13.79 -3.21
C GLY A 572 49.07 14.36 -4.60
N ALA A 573 48.86 13.59 -5.67
CA ALA A 573 49.14 13.97 -7.06
C ALA A 573 47.82 14.24 -7.86
N THR A 574 46.66 13.94 -7.31
CA THR A 574 45.36 14.21 -7.96
C THR A 574 44.90 15.62 -7.69
N GLY A 575 44.30 16.26 -8.68
CA GLY A 575 43.51 17.49 -8.48
C GLY A 575 42.26 17.25 -7.59
N ASP A 576 41.51 18.30 -7.35
CA ASP A 576 40.23 18.16 -6.61
C ASP A 576 39.15 17.56 -7.50
N LEU A 577 39.19 16.24 -7.68
CA LEU A 577 38.21 15.51 -8.49
C LEU A 577 36.81 15.47 -7.86
N VAL A 578 36.71 15.68 -6.55
CA VAL A 578 35.42 15.83 -5.87
C VAL A 578 34.78 17.15 -6.31
N SER A 579 35.57 18.22 -6.42
CA SER A 579 35.11 19.49 -7.01
C SER A 579 34.65 19.30 -8.47
N ALA A 580 35.39 18.51 -9.27
CA ALA A 580 34.98 18.19 -10.65
C ALA A 580 33.59 17.53 -10.71
N ILE A 581 33.33 16.56 -9.84
CA ILE A 581 32.04 15.86 -9.76
C ILE A 581 30.91 16.82 -9.37
N VAL A 582 31.14 17.65 -8.37
CA VAL A 582 30.11 18.54 -7.81
C VAL A 582 29.73 19.66 -8.79
N HIS A 583 30.68 20.14 -9.60
CA HIS A 583 30.48 21.22 -10.56
C HIS A 583 30.15 20.75 -11.98
N ALA A 584 30.15 19.45 -12.27
CA ALA A 584 29.75 18.92 -13.59
C ALA A 584 28.27 19.16 -13.88
N ASP A 585 27.93 19.62 -15.10
CA ASP A 585 26.52 19.76 -15.54
C ASP A 585 26.00 18.39 -16.02
N VAL A 586 25.61 17.59 -15.06
CA VAL A 586 25.02 16.25 -15.27
C VAL A 586 23.58 16.26 -14.78
N ARG A 587 22.64 15.93 -15.65
CA ARG A 587 21.19 15.92 -15.38
C ARG A 587 20.62 14.52 -15.21
N ILE A 588 21.32 13.51 -15.69
CA ILE A 588 21.03 12.09 -15.45
C ILE A 588 21.56 11.66 -14.06
N PRO A 589 21.15 10.53 -13.51
CA PRO A 589 21.64 10.03 -12.23
C PRO A 589 23.17 9.95 -12.19
N LEU A 590 23.75 10.53 -11.16
CA LEU A 590 25.18 10.52 -10.90
C LEU A 590 25.45 9.96 -9.52
N ALA A 591 26.17 8.85 -9.45
CA ALA A 591 26.69 8.25 -8.23
C ALA A 591 28.20 8.43 -8.16
N ALA A 592 28.69 9.05 -7.11
CA ALA A 592 30.14 9.12 -6.86
C ALA A 592 30.63 7.90 -6.06
N VAL A 593 31.86 7.48 -6.29
CA VAL A 593 32.56 6.50 -5.45
C VAL A 593 33.89 7.13 -5.01
N LEU A 594 34.04 7.30 -3.70
CA LEU A 594 35.22 7.90 -3.10
C LEU A 594 35.92 6.85 -2.23
N LEU A 595 36.95 6.18 -2.79
CA LEU A 595 37.58 5.01 -2.19
C LEU A 595 38.25 5.25 -0.82
N ASN A 596 38.49 6.51 -0.46
CA ASN A 596 39.11 6.87 0.82
C ASN A 596 38.13 7.42 1.88
N GLN A 597 36.81 7.40 1.61
CA GLN A 597 35.88 7.87 2.63
C GLN A 597 35.56 6.78 3.67
N PRO A 598 35.39 7.15 4.95
CA PRO A 598 35.11 6.22 6.02
C PRO A 598 33.63 5.83 6.09
N GLU A 599 32.73 6.72 5.64
CA GLU A 599 31.30 6.46 5.64
C GLU A 599 30.90 5.57 4.45
N SER A 600 29.96 4.65 4.64
CA SER A 600 29.44 3.82 3.54
C SER A 600 28.82 4.68 2.43
N VAL A 601 28.09 5.74 2.83
CA VAL A 601 27.53 6.74 1.94
C VAL A 601 27.55 8.12 2.59
N ARG A 602 27.80 9.17 1.83
CA ARG A 602 27.62 10.58 2.19
C ARG A 602 27.04 11.37 1.03
N LEU A 603 26.54 12.55 1.27
CA LEU A 603 25.98 13.41 0.23
C LEU A 603 26.93 14.59 -0.06
N LEU A 604 27.32 14.74 -1.32
CA LEU A 604 28.09 15.89 -1.79
C LEU A 604 27.14 17.01 -2.21
N PRO A 605 27.29 18.22 -1.69
CA PRO A 605 26.45 19.35 -2.07
C PRO A 605 26.77 19.83 -3.50
N ARG A 606 25.76 20.15 -4.29
CA ARG A 606 25.90 20.80 -5.62
C ARG A 606 25.53 22.28 -5.50
N PRO A 607 26.50 23.20 -5.58
CA PRO A 607 26.23 24.63 -5.38
C PRO A 607 25.28 25.24 -6.43
N ALA A 608 25.33 24.75 -7.67
CA ALA A 608 24.53 25.26 -8.78
C ALA A 608 23.10 24.70 -8.87
N ALA A 609 22.83 23.59 -8.19
CA ALA A 609 21.53 22.94 -8.22
C ALA A 609 21.18 22.51 -6.80
N GLN A 610 20.08 22.85 -6.22
CA GLN A 610 19.69 22.43 -4.85
C GLN A 610 19.62 20.89 -4.64
N THR A 611 20.37 20.14 -5.47
CA THR A 611 20.49 18.67 -5.43
C THR A 611 21.79 18.27 -4.77
N ARG A 612 21.92 17.00 -4.41
CA ARG A 612 23.10 16.40 -3.79
C ARG A 612 23.48 15.15 -4.55
N ILE A 613 24.76 14.79 -4.53
CA ILE A 613 25.28 13.60 -5.19
C ILE A 613 25.63 12.58 -4.11
N PRO A 614 25.06 11.37 -4.12
CA PRO A 614 25.47 10.32 -3.20
C PRO A 614 26.86 9.83 -3.56
N ALA A 615 27.76 9.79 -2.56
CA ALA A 615 29.11 9.30 -2.66
C ALA A 615 29.27 8.06 -1.77
N TYR A 616 29.63 6.96 -2.37
CA TYR A 616 29.80 5.65 -1.74
C TYR A 616 31.27 5.36 -1.51
N ASN A 617 31.58 4.50 -0.55
CA ASN A 617 32.98 4.07 -0.29
C ASN A 617 33.46 2.98 -1.25
N TYR A 618 32.55 2.18 -1.83
CA TYR A 618 32.89 1.09 -2.74
C TYR A 618 31.99 1.08 -3.99
N PRO A 619 32.51 0.60 -5.14
CA PRO A 619 31.77 0.53 -6.39
C PRO A 619 30.50 -0.30 -6.29
N GLU A 620 30.54 -1.42 -5.57
CA GLU A 620 29.41 -2.36 -5.44
C GLU A 620 28.20 -1.72 -4.78
N ALA A 621 28.40 -0.81 -3.84
CA ALA A 621 27.32 -0.05 -3.17
C ALA A 621 26.65 0.92 -4.16
N ALA A 622 27.44 1.70 -4.92
CA ALA A 622 26.92 2.59 -5.94
C ALA A 622 26.16 1.83 -7.04
N VAL A 623 26.73 0.74 -7.54
CA VAL A 623 26.11 -0.14 -8.54
C VAL A 623 24.83 -0.75 -7.99
N GLY A 624 24.82 -1.21 -6.75
CA GLY A 624 23.65 -1.78 -6.09
C GLY A 624 22.50 -0.78 -5.99
N ALA A 625 22.79 0.45 -5.60
CA ALA A 625 21.80 1.52 -5.53
C ALA A 625 21.25 1.87 -6.93
N LEU A 626 22.12 2.01 -7.94
CA LEU A 626 21.72 2.30 -9.32
C LEU A 626 20.91 1.16 -9.95
N ALA A 627 21.27 -0.09 -9.73
CA ALA A 627 20.56 -1.24 -10.26
C ALA A 627 19.13 -1.30 -9.73
N ARG A 628 18.91 -1.00 -8.44
CA ARG A 628 17.58 -0.90 -7.83
C ARG A 628 16.81 0.28 -8.40
N ALA A 629 17.44 1.44 -8.54
CA ALA A 629 16.81 2.61 -9.12
C ALA A 629 16.41 2.38 -10.59
N ALA A 630 17.27 1.75 -11.40
CA ALA A 630 16.97 1.37 -12.78
C ALA A 630 15.87 0.31 -12.87
N GLY A 631 15.86 -0.66 -11.95
CA GLY A 631 14.77 -1.65 -11.82
C GLY A 631 13.43 -0.99 -11.53
N TYR A 632 13.40 -0.04 -10.60
CA TYR A 632 12.22 0.77 -10.30
C TYR A 632 11.79 1.62 -11.51
N GLY A 633 12.74 2.27 -12.21
CA GLY A 633 12.45 3.03 -13.43
C GLY A 633 11.80 2.16 -14.51
N ALA A 634 12.34 0.97 -14.73
CA ALA A 634 11.81 -0.01 -15.67
C ALA A 634 10.40 -0.48 -15.27
N TRP A 635 10.16 -0.76 -13.98
CA TRP A 635 8.82 -1.12 -13.49
C TRP A 635 7.83 0.03 -13.70
N ARG A 636 8.21 1.26 -13.38
CA ARG A 636 7.37 2.45 -13.55
C ARG A 636 7.01 2.74 -15.01
N ALA A 637 7.90 2.43 -15.95
CA ALA A 637 7.70 2.61 -17.38
C ALA A 637 6.82 1.53 -18.01
N GLN A 638 6.59 0.40 -17.33
CA GLN A 638 5.75 -0.67 -17.84
C GLN A 638 4.27 -0.25 -17.88
N PRO A 639 3.52 -0.71 -18.90
CA PRO A 639 2.06 -0.61 -18.89
C PRO A 639 1.50 -1.27 -17.62
N ARG A 640 0.42 -0.70 -17.08
CA ARG A 640 -0.22 -1.24 -15.87
C ARG A 640 -0.75 -2.66 -16.04
N GLY A 641 -0.85 -3.15 -17.29
CA GLY A 641 -1.45 -4.39 -17.65
C GLY A 641 -2.99 -4.36 -17.54
N GLN A 642 -3.64 -5.28 -18.21
CA GLN A 642 -5.09 -5.43 -18.17
C GLN A 642 -5.44 -6.83 -17.68
N LEU A 643 -6.54 -6.94 -16.94
CA LEU A 643 -7.11 -8.25 -16.66
C LEU A 643 -7.68 -8.83 -17.98
N PRO A 644 -7.41 -10.10 -18.27
CA PRO A 644 -7.84 -10.69 -19.53
C PRO A 644 -9.36 -10.82 -19.57
N ASP A 645 -9.94 -10.51 -20.72
CA ASP A 645 -11.29 -10.95 -21.06
C ASP A 645 -11.22 -12.40 -21.57
N LEU A 646 -11.90 -13.30 -20.88
CA LEU A 646 -11.93 -14.74 -21.16
C LEU A 646 -13.40 -15.17 -21.41
N PRO A 647 -13.96 -14.90 -22.60
CA PRO A 647 -15.38 -15.10 -22.87
C PRO A 647 -15.79 -16.58 -22.94
N ASP A 648 -14.83 -17.49 -23.04
CA ASP A 648 -15.01 -18.94 -23.17
C ASP A 648 -15.00 -19.70 -21.83
N ILE A 649 -14.95 -18.99 -20.67
CA ILE A 649 -14.99 -19.62 -19.34
C ILE A 649 -16.41 -19.70 -18.78
N ASN A 650 -16.64 -20.65 -17.87
CA ASN A 650 -17.92 -20.81 -17.17
C ASN A 650 -17.73 -20.90 -15.65
N PRO A 651 -17.50 -19.76 -14.95
CA PRO A 651 -17.29 -19.72 -13.50
C PRO A 651 -18.46 -20.25 -12.67
N GLU A 652 -19.71 -20.07 -13.13
CA GLU A 652 -20.90 -20.54 -12.42
C GLU A 652 -20.99 -22.05 -12.37
N GLN A 653 -20.67 -22.72 -13.49
CA GLN A 653 -20.59 -24.16 -13.53
C GLN A 653 -19.45 -24.66 -12.61
N ALA A 654 -18.30 -24.00 -12.63
CA ALA A 654 -17.17 -24.35 -11.79
C ALA A 654 -17.52 -24.23 -10.30
N ARG A 655 -18.19 -23.14 -9.88
CA ARG A 655 -18.69 -22.98 -8.51
C ARG A 655 -19.70 -24.06 -8.12
N THR A 656 -20.55 -24.47 -9.05
CA THR A 656 -21.50 -25.56 -8.81
C THR A 656 -20.80 -26.89 -8.56
N LEU A 657 -19.79 -27.22 -9.38
CA LEU A 657 -18.96 -28.42 -9.21
C LEU A 657 -18.20 -28.40 -7.86
N ALA A 658 -17.61 -27.27 -7.51
CA ALA A 658 -16.90 -27.11 -6.24
C ALA A 658 -17.83 -27.28 -5.03
N ARG A 659 -18.99 -26.63 -5.03
CA ARG A 659 -20.00 -26.76 -3.95
C ARG A 659 -20.53 -28.18 -3.84
N GLU A 660 -20.81 -28.87 -4.95
CA GLU A 660 -21.28 -30.24 -4.94
C GLU A 660 -20.24 -31.18 -4.34
N PHE A 661 -18.96 -31.00 -4.69
CA PHE A 661 -17.86 -31.77 -4.09
C PHE A 661 -17.75 -31.52 -2.59
N LEU A 662 -17.75 -30.24 -2.14
CA LEU A 662 -17.64 -29.90 -0.72
C LEU A 662 -18.86 -30.36 0.09
N ARG A 663 -20.05 -30.45 -0.52
CA ARG A 663 -21.23 -31.02 0.10
C ARG A 663 -21.08 -32.53 0.35
N GLN A 664 -20.42 -33.26 -0.57
CA GLN A 664 -20.13 -34.69 -0.44
C GLN A 664 -18.91 -34.95 0.46
N ALA A 665 -17.93 -34.06 0.47
CA ALA A 665 -16.71 -34.12 1.27
C ALA A 665 -16.54 -32.87 2.15
N PRO A 666 -17.27 -32.74 3.28
CA PRO A 666 -17.25 -31.53 4.13
C PRO A 666 -15.88 -31.20 4.73
N ALA A 667 -14.95 -32.15 4.79
CA ALA A 667 -13.57 -31.92 5.25
C ALA A 667 -12.66 -31.35 4.14
N GLY A 668 -13.20 -31.18 2.92
CA GLY A 668 -12.41 -30.88 1.75
C GLY A 668 -11.57 -32.06 1.25
N GLY A 669 -10.70 -31.82 0.28
CA GLY A 669 -9.77 -32.84 -0.22
C GLY A 669 -9.44 -32.68 -1.71
N TRP A 670 -8.67 -33.65 -2.23
CA TRP A 670 -8.31 -33.70 -3.64
C TRP A 670 -9.47 -34.15 -4.49
N LEU A 671 -9.73 -33.45 -5.58
CA LEU A 671 -10.73 -33.85 -6.59
C LEU A 671 -10.32 -35.16 -7.29
N PRO A 672 -11.27 -36.08 -7.57
CA PRO A 672 -11.05 -37.16 -8.53
C PRO A 672 -10.61 -36.60 -9.91
N ALA A 673 -9.78 -37.34 -10.63
CA ALA A 673 -9.19 -36.88 -11.89
C ALA A 673 -10.25 -36.37 -12.90
N GLY A 674 -11.41 -37.09 -13.04
CA GLY A 674 -12.50 -36.63 -13.89
C GLY A 674 -13.10 -35.29 -13.45
N ALA A 675 -13.40 -35.12 -12.17
CA ALA A 675 -13.92 -33.86 -11.62
C ALA A 675 -12.92 -32.70 -11.74
N ALA A 676 -11.62 -32.98 -11.61
CA ALA A 676 -10.58 -31.99 -11.85
C ALA A 676 -10.53 -31.55 -13.32
N ALA A 677 -10.67 -32.51 -14.26
CA ALA A 677 -10.76 -32.22 -15.70
C ALA A 677 -11.99 -31.39 -16.06
N ASP A 678 -13.16 -31.73 -15.49
CA ASP A 678 -14.40 -30.99 -15.68
C ASP A 678 -14.30 -29.55 -15.17
N LEU A 679 -13.69 -29.35 -13.99
CA LEU A 679 -13.48 -28.03 -13.41
C LEU A 679 -12.51 -27.19 -14.24
N LEU A 680 -11.40 -27.77 -14.69
CA LEU A 680 -10.44 -27.11 -15.61
C LEU A 680 -11.08 -26.77 -16.95
N GLY A 681 -11.92 -27.66 -17.45
CA GLY A 681 -12.70 -27.45 -18.70
C GLY A 681 -13.60 -26.22 -18.63
N CYS A 682 -14.13 -25.88 -17.42
CA CYS A 682 -14.89 -24.63 -17.22
C CYS A 682 -14.05 -23.36 -17.45
N TYR A 683 -12.72 -23.47 -17.40
CA TYR A 683 -11.77 -22.37 -17.70
C TYR A 683 -11.04 -22.57 -19.02
N GLY A 684 -11.52 -23.45 -19.89
CA GLY A 684 -10.91 -23.72 -21.20
C GLY A 684 -9.54 -24.42 -21.14
N ILE A 685 -9.19 -25.01 -19.99
CA ILE A 685 -7.93 -25.75 -19.80
C ILE A 685 -8.20 -27.22 -20.09
N THR A 686 -7.59 -27.72 -21.14
CA THR A 686 -7.74 -29.14 -21.58
C THR A 686 -6.54 -29.98 -21.18
N LEU A 687 -6.80 -31.23 -20.76
CA LEU A 687 -5.76 -32.19 -20.44
C LEU A 687 -5.31 -32.94 -21.70
N GLY A 688 -4.01 -33.09 -21.88
CA GLY A 688 -3.37 -33.86 -22.94
C GLY A 688 -2.95 -35.27 -22.51
N ASP A 689 -1.93 -35.82 -23.17
CA ASP A 689 -1.42 -37.16 -22.88
C ASP A 689 -0.66 -37.18 -21.54
N PRO A 690 -1.10 -37.94 -20.51
CA PRO A 690 -0.45 -38.03 -19.22
C PRO A 690 0.96 -38.66 -19.25
N ALA A 691 1.37 -39.28 -20.33
CA ALA A 691 2.70 -39.85 -20.52
C ALA A 691 3.74 -38.84 -21.03
N ALA A 692 3.33 -37.59 -21.31
CA ALA A 692 4.25 -36.54 -21.77
C ALA A 692 5.25 -36.14 -20.68
N ALA A 693 6.47 -35.78 -21.09
CA ALA A 693 7.49 -35.24 -20.19
C ALA A 693 6.97 -33.97 -19.46
N THR A 694 7.41 -33.76 -18.20
CA THR A 694 7.00 -32.61 -17.40
C THR A 694 8.19 -31.66 -17.17
N GLU A 695 8.31 -30.65 -18.01
CA GLU A 695 9.35 -29.63 -17.92
C GLU A 695 8.82 -28.32 -17.35
N VAL A 696 7.54 -28.04 -17.56
CA VAL A 696 6.84 -26.84 -17.07
C VAL A 696 5.80 -27.22 -16.03
N THR A 697 5.80 -26.51 -14.92
CA THR A 697 4.79 -26.67 -13.85
C THR A 697 4.12 -25.34 -13.57
N VAL A 698 2.80 -25.34 -13.44
CA VAL A 698 2.01 -24.22 -12.95
C VAL A 698 1.27 -24.66 -11.71
N ARG A 699 1.54 -24.02 -10.59
CA ARG A 699 0.89 -24.34 -9.33
C ARG A 699 0.13 -23.14 -8.79
N VAL A 700 -0.95 -23.42 -8.08
CA VAL A 700 -1.61 -22.45 -7.22
C VAL A 700 -1.48 -22.95 -5.79
N THR A 701 -1.09 -22.06 -4.90
CA THR A 701 -1.10 -22.32 -3.46
C THR A 701 -1.85 -21.18 -2.78
N ALA A 702 -2.88 -21.51 -2.03
CA ALA A 702 -3.62 -20.51 -1.27
C ALA A 702 -2.82 -20.11 -0.02
N ASP A 703 -2.32 -18.88 -0.01
CA ASP A 703 -1.78 -18.27 1.20
C ASP A 703 -2.92 -17.65 2.01
N ARG A 704 -2.99 -17.95 3.31
CA ARG A 704 -4.06 -17.46 4.19
C ARG A 704 -4.07 -15.94 4.32
N THR A 705 -2.92 -15.31 4.17
CA THR A 705 -2.73 -13.87 4.33
C THR A 705 -2.84 -13.14 3.00
N PHE A 706 -2.17 -13.65 1.96
CA PHE A 706 -2.03 -12.98 0.66
C PHE A 706 -3.08 -13.40 -0.37
N GLY A 707 -3.74 -14.52 -0.16
CA GLY A 707 -4.62 -15.13 -1.15
C GLY A 707 -3.88 -16.07 -2.11
N PRO A 708 -4.47 -16.40 -3.28
CA PRO A 708 -3.87 -17.37 -4.19
C PRO A 708 -2.56 -16.85 -4.81
N LEU A 709 -1.54 -17.70 -4.78
CA LEU A 709 -0.22 -17.49 -5.38
C LEU A 709 -0.04 -18.43 -6.58
N VAL A 710 0.15 -17.88 -7.76
CA VAL A 710 0.48 -18.65 -8.97
C VAL A 710 2.00 -18.77 -9.07
N VAL A 711 2.49 -20.00 -9.11
CA VAL A 711 3.91 -20.32 -9.20
C VAL A 711 4.18 -21.00 -10.55
N LEU A 712 5.07 -20.43 -11.35
CA LEU A 712 5.59 -21.01 -12.58
C LEU A 712 6.96 -21.63 -12.31
N GLY A 713 7.12 -22.91 -12.66
CA GLY A 713 8.39 -23.62 -12.62
C GLY A 713 8.82 -24.09 -14.01
N ILE A 714 10.08 -23.85 -14.38
CA ILE A 714 10.68 -24.30 -15.65
C ILE A 714 12.11 -24.77 -15.36
N GLY A 715 12.45 -26.02 -15.70
CA GLY A 715 13.81 -26.54 -15.60
C GLY A 715 14.44 -26.45 -14.21
N GLY A 716 13.63 -26.55 -13.15
CA GLY A 716 14.07 -26.46 -11.75
C GLY A 716 14.13 -25.06 -11.16
N ALA A 717 13.99 -24.00 -11.96
CA ALA A 717 13.83 -22.64 -11.48
C ALA A 717 12.33 -22.32 -11.32
N SER A 718 11.96 -21.47 -10.37
CA SER A 718 10.55 -21.06 -10.18
C SER A 718 10.44 -19.58 -9.79
N SER A 719 9.30 -19.00 -10.14
CA SER A 719 8.90 -17.67 -9.73
C SER A 719 7.41 -17.63 -9.43
N ALA A 720 6.94 -16.64 -8.72
CA ALA A 720 5.56 -16.57 -8.25
C ALA A 720 4.94 -15.18 -8.46
N ARG A 721 3.61 -15.14 -8.57
CA ARG A 721 2.80 -13.92 -8.57
C ARG A 721 1.48 -14.14 -7.84
N LEU A 722 1.00 -13.09 -7.18
CA LEU A 722 -0.31 -13.09 -6.52
C LEU A 722 -1.43 -12.83 -7.53
N THR A 723 -2.60 -13.42 -7.32
CA THR A 723 -3.79 -13.14 -8.11
C THR A 723 -4.49 -11.84 -7.65
N PRO A 724 -5.25 -11.16 -8.53
CA PRO A 724 -5.44 -11.45 -9.95
C PRO A 724 -4.20 -11.08 -10.79
N LEU A 725 -3.92 -11.86 -11.85
CA LEU A 725 -2.83 -11.57 -12.79
C LEU A 725 -3.32 -10.71 -13.95
N THR A 726 -2.58 -9.65 -14.26
CA THR A 726 -2.68 -8.95 -15.53
C THR A 726 -1.85 -9.65 -16.60
N ASP A 727 -2.08 -9.31 -17.86
CA ASP A 727 -1.25 -9.76 -18.99
C ASP A 727 0.24 -9.43 -18.78
N THR A 728 0.54 -8.22 -18.26
CA THR A 728 1.90 -7.79 -17.91
C THR A 728 2.48 -8.62 -16.75
N ASP A 729 1.68 -8.98 -15.74
CA ASP A 729 2.14 -9.84 -14.63
C ASP A 729 2.50 -11.25 -15.12
N ALA A 730 1.69 -11.83 -16.00
CA ALA A 730 1.96 -13.14 -16.60
C ALA A 730 3.25 -13.13 -17.45
N GLU A 731 3.45 -12.09 -18.25
CA GLU A 731 4.68 -11.93 -19.02
C GLU A 731 5.92 -11.74 -18.14
N ASN A 732 5.80 -10.96 -17.06
CA ASN A 732 6.89 -10.78 -16.10
C ASN A 732 7.20 -12.07 -15.35
N LEU A 733 6.18 -12.89 -15.03
CA LEU A 733 6.35 -14.20 -14.43
C LEU A 733 7.16 -15.12 -15.34
N ILE A 734 6.82 -15.20 -16.63
CA ILE A 734 7.58 -15.98 -17.61
C ILE A 734 9.02 -15.49 -17.74
N ARG A 735 9.24 -14.17 -17.76
CA ARG A 735 10.60 -13.58 -17.85
C ARG A 735 11.44 -13.80 -16.58
N SER A 736 10.84 -13.94 -15.42
CA SER A 736 11.56 -14.03 -14.13
C SER A 736 12.10 -15.43 -13.85
N VAL A 737 11.59 -16.47 -14.51
CA VAL A 737 12.08 -17.83 -14.33
C VAL A 737 13.43 -18.00 -15.04
N ARG A 738 14.54 -18.18 -14.26
CA ARG A 738 15.93 -18.35 -14.77
C ARG A 738 16.56 -19.63 -14.19
N PRO A 739 17.50 -20.30 -14.92
CA PRO A 739 18.00 -19.98 -16.24
C PRO A 739 17.01 -20.42 -17.33
N ALA A 740 16.73 -19.55 -18.26
CA ALA A 740 15.97 -19.93 -19.42
C ALA A 740 16.79 -20.91 -20.28
N PRO A 741 16.32 -22.13 -20.56
CA PRO A 741 16.56 -22.72 -21.86
C PRO A 741 16.01 -21.74 -22.93
N PRO A 742 16.39 -21.86 -24.22
CA PRO A 742 15.99 -20.88 -25.21
C PRO A 742 14.51 -20.55 -25.02
N ARG A 743 14.21 -19.27 -24.74
CA ARG A 743 12.86 -18.77 -24.43
C ARG A 743 11.90 -19.36 -25.45
N PRO A 744 10.76 -19.91 -25.06
CA PRO A 744 9.71 -20.16 -26.02
C PRO A 744 9.32 -18.78 -26.59
N GLU A 745 9.89 -18.43 -27.74
CA GLU A 745 9.50 -17.26 -28.52
C GLU A 745 8.37 -17.66 -29.46
N GLY A 746 7.38 -16.78 -29.61
CA GLY A 746 6.26 -17.04 -30.51
C GLY A 746 5.06 -17.74 -29.86
N ARG A 747 4.46 -18.69 -30.56
CA ARG A 747 3.21 -19.36 -30.16
C ARG A 747 3.25 -20.05 -28.79
N PRO A 748 4.31 -20.77 -28.37
CA PRO A 748 4.39 -21.40 -27.07
C PRO A 748 4.38 -20.38 -25.89
N ALA A 749 5.00 -19.20 -26.04
CA ALA A 749 4.98 -18.17 -25.02
C ALA A 749 3.59 -17.56 -24.84
N ALA A 750 2.84 -17.37 -25.92
CA ALA A 750 1.48 -16.84 -25.87
C ALA A 750 0.52 -17.86 -25.22
N GLU A 751 0.66 -19.15 -25.54
CA GLU A 751 -0.14 -20.23 -24.95
C GLU A 751 0.15 -20.39 -23.45
N LEU A 752 1.42 -20.34 -23.02
CA LEU A 752 1.80 -20.35 -21.60
C LEU A 752 1.24 -19.12 -20.85
N ARG A 753 1.29 -17.94 -21.47
CA ARG A 753 0.68 -16.73 -20.90
C ARG A 753 -0.83 -16.94 -20.72
N ASP A 754 -1.54 -17.44 -21.73
CA ASP A 754 -2.98 -17.72 -21.67
C ASP A 754 -3.29 -18.73 -20.56
N LEU A 755 -2.52 -19.82 -20.44
CA LEU A 755 -2.67 -20.79 -19.35
C LEU A 755 -2.52 -20.14 -17.97
N LEU A 756 -1.48 -19.30 -17.76
CA LEU A 756 -1.27 -18.60 -16.49
C LEU A 756 -2.44 -17.69 -16.13
N LEU A 757 -2.98 -16.96 -17.09
CA LEU A 757 -4.12 -16.08 -16.90
C LEU A 757 -5.40 -16.85 -16.57
N ARG A 758 -5.66 -17.99 -17.21
CA ARG A 758 -6.81 -18.87 -16.92
C ARG A 758 -6.69 -19.53 -15.54
N VAL A 759 -5.49 -19.96 -15.16
CA VAL A 759 -5.22 -20.53 -13.82
C VAL A 759 -5.38 -19.47 -12.74
N ALA A 760 -4.86 -18.26 -12.96
CA ALA A 760 -5.04 -17.15 -12.04
C ALA A 760 -6.52 -16.78 -11.87
N ARG A 761 -7.27 -16.77 -12.97
CA ARG A 761 -8.70 -16.50 -12.97
C ARG A 761 -9.48 -17.59 -12.22
N LEU A 762 -9.17 -18.86 -12.44
CA LEU A 762 -9.74 -19.98 -11.70
C LEU A 762 -9.51 -19.82 -10.19
N ALA A 763 -8.28 -19.51 -9.78
CA ALA A 763 -7.93 -19.33 -8.37
C ALA A 763 -8.61 -18.14 -7.72
N ASP A 764 -8.88 -17.08 -8.47
CA ASP A 764 -9.56 -15.88 -7.98
C ASP A 764 -11.09 -16.09 -7.90
N ASP A 765 -11.69 -16.80 -8.87
CA ASP A 765 -13.12 -17.13 -8.91
C ASP A 765 -13.53 -18.21 -7.89
N LEU A 766 -12.60 -19.10 -7.52
CA LEU A 766 -12.82 -20.25 -6.65
C LEU A 766 -11.85 -20.21 -5.46
N PRO A 767 -12.10 -19.36 -4.46
CA PRO A 767 -11.24 -19.26 -3.29
C PRO A 767 -11.19 -20.55 -2.45
N GLU A 768 -12.09 -21.50 -2.71
CA GLU A 768 -12.06 -22.85 -2.15
C GLU A 768 -10.90 -23.70 -2.69
N VAL A 769 -10.26 -23.33 -3.81
CA VAL A 769 -9.07 -23.99 -4.35
C VAL A 769 -7.86 -23.61 -3.49
N THR A 770 -7.43 -24.53 -2.66
CA THR A 770 -6.25 -24.33 -1.79
C THR A 770 -4.96 -24.73 -2.45
N ASP A 771 -5.00 -25.77 -3.29
CA ASP A 771 -3.86 -26.25 -4.05
C ASP A 771 -4.30 -26.67 -5.47
N LEU A 772 -3.52 -26.27 -6.45
CA LEU A 772 -3.66 -26.70 -7.84
C LEU A 772 -2.27 -26.97 -8.39
N ASP A 773 -2.06 -28.18 -8.94
CA ASP A 773 -0.83 -28.57 -9.61
C ASP A 773 -1.13 -28.94 -11.06
N LEU A 774 -0.54 -28.21 -11.99
CA LEU A 774 -0.55 -28.53 -13.42
C LEU A 774 0.88 -28.79 -13.89
N ALA A 775 1.08 -29.80 -14.71
CA ALA A 775 2.38 -30.13 -15.26
C ALA A 775 2.27 -30.59 -16.73
N GLY A 776 3.24 -30.16 -17.53
CA GLY A 776 3.27 -30.49 -18.96
C GLY A 776 4.66 -30.30 -19.58
N PRO A 777 4.82 -30.68 -20.88
CA PRO A 777 6.13 -30.67 -21.54
C PRO A 777 6.67 -29.26 -21.81
N ASP A 778 5.80 -28.32 -22.17
CA ASP A 778 6.22 -27.01 -22.70
C ASP A 778 5.33 -25.83 -22.19
N GLY A 779 4.36 -26.13 -21.33
CA GLY A 779 3.40 -25.12 -20.83
C GLY A 779 2.23 -24.84 -21.80
N THR A 780 2.17 -25.50 -22.97
CA THR A 780 1.04 -25.40 -23.90
C THR A 780 0.03 -26.55 -23.73
N VAL A 781 0.52 -27.71 -23.26
CA VAL A 781 -0.27 -28.89 -22.98
C VAL A 781 -0.15 -29.26 -21.50
N VAL A 782 -1.28 -29.37 -20.82
CA VAL A 782 -1.35 -29.86 -19.43
C VAL A 782 -1.49 -31.39 -19.47
N ALA A 783 -0.42 -32.09 -19.11
CA ALA A 783 -0.40 -33.55 -19.06
C ALA A 783 -0.99 -34.12 -17.79
N ASN A 784 -0.75 -33.47 -16.67
CA ASN A 784 -1.22 -33.88 -15.35
C ASN A 784 -1.85 -32.71 -14.60
N ALA A 785 -2.93 -32.98 -13.86
CA ALA A 785 -3.63 -31.99 -13.06
C ALA A 785 -4.10 -32.58 -11.72
N ARG A 786 -3.95 -31.82 -10.66
CA ARG A 786 -4.48 -32.10 -9.33
C ARG A 786 -5.05 -30.83 -8.73
N ILE A 787 -6.25 -30.90 -8.18
CA ILE A 787 -6.94 -29.76 -7.53
C ILE A 787 -7.44 -30.20 -6.15
N LYS A 788 -7.16 -29.40 -5.13
CA LYS A 788 -7.65 -29.59 -3.78
C LYS A 788 -8.62 -28.47 -3.42
N LEU A 789 -9.77 -28.86 -2.88
CA LEU A 789 -10.78 -27.92 -2.40
C LEU A 789 -10.93 -27.99 -0.88
N GLU A 790 -11.07 -26.83 -0.24
CA GLU A 790 -11.41 -26.69 1.17
C GLU A 790 -12.48 -25.60 1.35
N HIS A 791 -13.20 -25.60 2.46
CA HIS A 791 -14.14 -24.54 2.75
C HIS A 791 -13.42 -23.22 2.96
N TYR A 792 -13.91 -22.18 2.31
CA TYR A 792 -13.38 -20.82 2.40
C TYR A 792 -14.43 -19.89 3.01
N GLU A 793 -14.06 -19.20 4.10
CA GLU A 793 -14.89 -18.12 4.65
C GLU A 793 -14.54 -16.82 3.89
N SER A 794 -15.47 -16.40 3.03
CA SER A 794 -15.29 -15.21 2.20
C SER A 794 -15.26 -13.93 3.05
N GLN A 795 -14.16 -13.20 3.01
CA GLN A 795 -14.14 -11.79 3.40
C GLN A 795 -14.10 -10.92 2.13
N ASP A 796 -15.03 -9.98 2.02
CA ASP A 796 -15.00 -9.02 0.90
C ASP A 796 -13.76 -8.12 1.02
N PRO A 797 -12.76 -8.23 0.12
CA PRO A 797 -11.52 -7.48 0.22
C PRO A 797 -11.68 -6.00 -0.14
N PHE A 798 -12.83 -5.61 -0.67
CA PHE A 798 -13.14 -4.25 -1.12
C PHE A 798 -14.04 -3.49 -0.14
N LEU A 799 -14.54 -4.16 0.89
CA LEU A 799 -15.38 -3.53 1.88
C LEU A 799 -14.57 -2.53 2.71
N ARG A 800 -15.01 -1.27 2.75
CA ARG A 800 -14.40 -0.23 3.59
C ARG A 800 -14.58 -0.57 5.05
N LYS A 801 -13.50 -0.90 5.71
CA LYS A 801 -13.46 -1.17 7.16
C LYS A 801 -12.09 -0.80 7.72
N LEU A 802 -12.09 -0.32 8.96
CA LEU A 802 -10.87 -0.22 9.75
C LEU A 802 -10.39 -1.64 10.09
N SER A 803 -9.13 -1.92 9.80
CA SER A 803 -8.52 -3.25 9.98
C SER A 803 -8.35 -3.63 11.44
#